data_c0a90a15cc0f024ec16d2a1626ec6d76
#
_entry.id   c0a90a15cc0f024ec16d2a1626ec6d76
#
_cell.length_a   1.000
_cell.length_b   1.000
_cell.length_c   1.000
_cell.angle_alpha   90.00
_cell.angle_beta   90.00
_cell.angle_gamma   90.00
#
_symmetry.space_group_name_H-M   'P 1'
#
loop_
_entity.id
_entity.type
_entity.pdbx_description
1 polymer ?
#
loop_
_entity_poly.entity_id
_entity_poly.type
_entity_poly.pdbx_seq_one_letter_code
_entity_poly.pdbx_strand_id
1 'polypeptide(L)'
;MKSKNTVPQKLYAARSWIEATFQKRECIKFIPSSQDEHRCCCGLSLTFHCGTGITNPSSVDTSASQHEVWSASLHTGPSNTDAYGTIEFQGGPHPSKAQYVRLSYDTRPENILQLFTREWSLELPKLLITVQGGKANFELQPKLKKVLRKGLLKAAKTTGAWVFTGGTNTGVTRQVGDALLMERSQRSGRVVSIGIAPWGIVENNHELIGHNKDVPYHSISSPRSKFAVLNNRHAYFLLVDNGTAGKYGAEVVLRRKLEKYISNQKLHPGTHCSTPVVCLVIEGGTNTIRAVLEYVTDTPPVPVVVCDGSGRAADLLAFTHKYASEDGEQTVLENMKDYLINTIQRTFEVGQEQAECLYVELLECTRKKNLITVFRISDRTGGEGNAQELDQTILTALFKSQHLSPSEQLSLALTWNRVDIARSEIFVYGQEWPVGALDEAMMQALEHDRIDFVKLLLENGVSMRKFLTIPRLEELYNTKQGPSNTMGFILRDVRPHIPRGYMYTLHDIGLVINKLMGGAYRAPYTRRKFRLIYAKVMKKSPNFHRNSASFIKYYGNTNLTLSLLAGTMPTSENMHMFEYPFNELLIWAVLTKRQEMALLMWQHGEEALAKSLVGCKLYKAMAHEAAEDDLETEIFEELRSYGKVFEDIALELLDFCYRQDDDQTQQLLTCELQNWSGQTCLSLAVAANHRPLLAHPCSQIILADLWMGGLRTRKHTNVKVIMGLLCPFYIARLEFKSKEELQLMPQTEEEHLYGLEDDNDNDSVENGTTHNPAHRNTEADVEILKVNPLNSVKTISSSQTFATKVFYYSIVPTL
;
A
#
# COMPACT_ATOMS: atom_id res chain seq x y z
N MET A 1 -32.50 4.93 66.95
CA MET A 1 -31.52 4.21 66.12
C MET A 1 -32.24 3.25 65.19
N LYS A 2 -32.40 3.65 63.94
CA LYS A 2 -33.02 2.82 62.89
C LYS A 2 -31.92 2.35 61.96
N SER A 3 -31.63 1.05 61.96
CA SER A 3 -30.70 0.40 61.04
C SER A 3 -31.36 0.27 59.66
N LYS A 4 -30.74 0.91 58.64
CA LYS A 4 -31.13 0.71 57.24
C LYS A 4 -30.40 -0.52 56.73
N ASN A 5 -31.16 -1.57 56.45
CA ASN A 5 -30.71 -2.72 55.64
C ASN A 5 -30.54 -2.27 54.21
N THR A 6 -29.30 -2.08 53.79
CA THR A 6 -28.96 -1.92 52.37
C THR A 6 -28.78 -3.29 51.78
N VAL A 7 -29.71 -3.68 50.89
CA VAL A 7 -29.61 -4.86 50.02
C VAL A 7 -28.48 -4.57 49.00
N PRO A 8 -27.50 -5.45 48.82
CA PRO A 8 -26.50 -5.25 47.80
C PRO A 8 -27.15 -5.38 46.42
N GLN A 9 -27.17 -4.28 45.65
CA GLN A 9 -27.41 -4.29 44.23
C GLN A 9 -26.32 -5.15 43.58
N LYS A 10 -26.72 -6.34 43.05
CA LYS A 10 -25.91 -7.11 42.13
C LYS A 10 -25.61 -6.19 40.95
N LEU A 11 -24.35 -5.78 40.80
CA LEU A 11 -23.82 -5.21 39.57
C LEU A 11 -24.01 -6.28 38.47
N TYR A 12 -24.99 -6.09 37.60
CA TYR A 12 -25.05 -6.77 36.33
C TYR A 12 -23.84 -6.28 35.54
N ALA A 13 -22.79 -7.13 35.45
CA ALA A 13 -21.70 -6.89 34.52
C ALA A 13 -22.31 -6.66 33.13
N ALA A 14 -21.98 -5.57 32.49
CA ALA A 14 -22.43 -5.30 31.12
C ALA A 14 -22.04 -6.48 30.24
N ARG A 15 -23.05 -7.09 29.58
CA ARG A 15 -22.81 -8.21 28.65
C ARG A 15 -21.84 -7.76 27.57
N SER A 16 -20.87 -8.61 27.25
CA SER A 16 -19.98 -8.38 26.11
C SER A 16 -20.80 -8.21 24.83
N TRP A 17 -20.34 -7.33 23.93
CA TRP A 17 -20.96 -7.16 22.60
C TRP A 17 -21.13 -8.50 21.87
N ILE A 18 -20.15 -9.40 21.99
CA ILE A 18 -20.20 -10.76 21.41
C ILE A 18 -21.40 -11.55 21.95
N GLU A 19 -21.62 -11.57 23.24
CA GLU A 19 -22.79 -12.27 23.87
C GLU A 19 -24.12 -11.69 23.45
N ALA A 20 -24.19 -10.37 23.31
CA ALA A 20 -25.40 -9.70 22.89
C ALA A 20 -25.75 -9.92 21.42
N THR A 21 -24.73 -10.13 20.58
CA THR A 21 -24.87 -10.16 19.12
C THR A 21 -24.96 -11.56 18.55
N PHE A 22 -24.20 -12.51 19.11
CA PHE A 22 -24.10 -13.87 18.57
C PHE A 22 -24.96 -14.85 19.37
N GLN A 23 -25.55 -15.80 18.66
CA GLN A 23 -26.42 -16.83 19.22
C GLN A 23 -25.86 -18.20 18.87
N LYS A 24 -26.13 -19.19 19.70
CA LYS A 24 -25.96 -20.60 19.44
C LYS A 24 -27.33 -21.23 19.15
N ARG A 25 -27.37 -22.48 18.69
CA ARG A 25 -28.59 -23.24 18.45
C ARG A 25 -28.64 -24.46 19.34
N GLU A 26 -29.79 -24.72 19.94
CA GLU A 26 -30.05 -25.89 20.79
C GLU A 26 -31.27 -26.63 20.26
N CYS A 27 -31.19 -27.96 20.18
CA CYS A 27 -32.31 -28.78 19.77
C CYS A 27 -33.43 -28.75 20.86
N ILE A 28 -34.61 -28.29 20.49
CA ILE A 28 -35.77 -28.12 21.41
C ILE A 28 -36.80 -29.22 21.30
N LYS A 29 -36.73 -30.07 20.26
CA LYS A 29 -37.67 -31.16 20.04
C LYS A 29 -36.93 -32.44 19.73
N PHE A 30 -37.21 -33.49 20.51
CA PHE A 30 -36.66 -34.81 20.27
C PHE A 30 -37.45 -35.53 19.17
N ILE A 31 -36.80 -35.87 18.09
CA ILE A 31 -37.37 -36.70 17.01
C ILE A 31 -36.41 -37.89 16.86
N PRO A 32 -36.92 -39.15 17.13
CA PRO A 32 -36.11 -40.32 17.05
C PRO A 32 -35.44 -40.52 15.69
N SER A 33 -34.19 -40.94 15.70
CA SER A 33 -33.49 -41.29 14.47
C SER A 33 -33.93 -42.64 13.96
N SER A 34 -34.05 -42.80 12.63
CA SER A 34 -34.36 -44.09 11.99
C SER A 34 -33.34 -45.21 12.28
N GLN A 35 -32.13 -44.87 12.76
CA GLN A 35 -31.09 -45.82 13.06
C GLN A 35 -30.96 -46.18 14.57
N ASP A 36 -31.47 -45.30 15.45
CA ASP A 36 -31.37 -45.45 16.89
C ASP A 36 -32.49 -44.63 17.57
N GLU A 37 -33.49 -45.29 18.11
CA GLU A 37 -34.65 -44.64 18.75
C GLU A 37 -34.28 -43.89 20.03
N HIS A 38 -33.13 -44.20 20.66
CA HIS A 38 -32.62 -43.50 21.84
C HIS A 38 -31.83 -42.24 21.48
N ARG A 39 -31.62 -41.97 20.18
CA ARG A 39 -30.94 -40.76 19.67
C ARG A 39 -31.90 -39.92 18.85
N CYS A 40 -31.83 -38.63 19.08
CA CYS A 40 -32.51 -37.64 18.24
C CYS A 40 -31.89 -37.56 16.84
N CYS A 41 -32.70 -37.20 15.86
CA CYS A 41 -32.20 -36.87 14.54
C CYS A 41 -31.15 -35.74 14.56
N CYS A 42 -31.03 -34.92 15.61
CA CYS A 42 -29.93 -33.96 15.80
C CYS A 42 -28.59 -34.64 16.12
N GLY A 43 -28.57 -35.91 16.51
CA GLY A 43 -27.39 -36.69 16.88
C GLY A 43 -27.12 -36.82 18.38
N LEU A 44 -27.86 -36.09 19.23
CA LEU A 44 -27.75 -36.15 20.70
C LEU A 44 -28.67 -37.20 21.28
N SER A 45 -28.27 -37.81 22.41
CA SER A 45 -29.14 -38.68 23.19
C SER A 45 -30.20 -37.87 23.96
N LEU A 46 -31.26 -38.54 24.41
CA LEU A 46 -32.37 -37.89 25.12
C LEU A 46 -31.89 -37.09 26.36
N THR A 47 -30.89 -37.61 27.06
CA THR A 47 -30.35 -36.99 28.27
C THR A 47 -29.66 -35.64 28.05
N PHE A 48 -29.24 -35.37 26.82
CA PHE A 48 -28.58 -34.10 26.46
C PHE A 48 -29.52 -33.06 25.82
N HIS A 49 -30.83 -33.33 25.77
CA HIS A 49 -31.84 -32.32 25.38
C HIS A 49 -32.23 -31.48 26.59
N CYS A 50 -31.40 -30.52 26.96
CA CYS A 50 -31.65 -29.64 28.11
C CYS A 50 -32.80 -28.68 27.83
N GLY A 51 -33.76 -28.61 28.76
CA GLY A 51 -34.81 -27.58 28.80
C GLY A 51 -36.13 -27.88 28.13
N THR A 52 -36.28 -29.01 27.48
CA THR A 52 -37.61 -29.49 27.06
C THR A 52 -38.32 -30.08 28.27
N GLY A 53 -39.54 -29.58 28.58
CA GLY A 53 -40.38 -30.08 29.66
C GLY A 53 -40.85 -31.54 29.50
N ILE A 54 -40.04 -32.38 28.87
CA ILE A 54 -40.24 -33.81 28.69
C ILE A 54 -39.81 -34.49 29.98
N THR A 55 -40.66 -34.42 31.01
CA THR A 55 -40.43 -35.04 32.34
C THR A 55 -40.72 -36.54 32.36
N ASN A 56 -41.28 -37.15 31.31
CA ASN A 56 -41.50 -38.57 31.26
C ASN A 56 -41.33 -39.16 29.85
N PRO A 57 -40.50 -40.21 29.66
CA PRO A 57 -40.37 -40.93 28.39
C PRO A 57 -41.65 -41.70 27.98
N SER A 58 -42.67 -41.82 28.87
CA SER A 58 -43.92 -42.51 28.62
C SER A 58 -45.03 -41.63 28.01
N SER A 59 -44.79 -40.35 27.76
CA SER A 59 -45.81 -39.47 27.14
C SER A 59 -45.39 -39.01 25.71
N VAL A 60 -44.50 -39.73 25.05
CA VAL A 60 -44.29 -39.53 23.61
C VAL A 60 -45.49 -40.15 22.92
N ASP A 61 -46.43 -39.32 22.45
CA ASP A 61 -47.53 -39.74 21.57
C ASP A 61 -46.92 -40.42 20.34
N THR A 62 -46.81 -41.76 20.42
CA THR A 62 -46.30 -42.62 19.35
C THR A 62 -47.17 -42.63 18.09
N SER A 63 -48.35 -42.02 18.15
CA SER A 63 -49.35 -42.09 17.07
C SER A 63 -49.29 -40.93 16.04
N ALA A 64 -48.52 -39.85 16.31
CA ALA A 64 -48.53 -38.67 15.45
C ALA A 64 -47.20 -38.34 14.72
N SER A 65 -46.11 -39.13 14.94
CA SER A 65 -44.77 -38.66 14.53
C SER A 65 -44.09 -39.45 13.40
N GLN A 66 -44.85 -40.35 12.70
CA GLN A 66 -44.23 -41.20 11.67
C GLN A 66 -43.76 -40.48 10.38
N HIS A 67 -43.99 -39.17 10.24
CA HIS A 67 -43.60 -38.41 9.02
C HIS A 67 -42.93 -37.03 9.25
N GLU A 68 -42.61 -36.69 10.50
CA GLU A 68 -41.97 -35.39 10.74
C GLU A 68 -40.45 -35.44 10.49
N VAL A 69 -40.01 -34.80 9.39
CA VAL A 69 -38.60 -34.72 9.05
C VAL A 69 -37.93 -33.64 9.91
N TRP A 70 -36.91 -34.02 10.65
CA TRP A 70 -36.16 -33.08 11.47
C TRP A 70 -35.46 -32.02 10.63
N SER A 71 -35.59 -30.76 11.02
CA SER A 71 -34.95 -29.60 10.35
C SER A 71 -34.43 -28.64 11.42
N ALA A 72 -33.25 -28.08 11.18
CA ALA A 72 -32.60 -27.15 12.09
C ALA A 72 -33.43 -25.85 12.28
N SER A 73 -34.17 -25.44 11.27
CA SER A 73 -34.99 -24.21 11.32
C SER A 73 -36.24 -24.37 12.22
N LEU A 74 -36.87 -25.56 12.24
CA LEU A 74 -38.11 -25.82 12.98
C LEU A 74 -37.86 -26.41 14.37
N HIS A 75 -36.79 -27.17 14.51
CA HIS A 75 -36.59 -28.01 15.72
C HIS A 75 -35.41 -27.55 16.59
N THR A 76 -34.87 -26.32 16.30
CA THR A 76 -33.86 -25.73 17.19
C THR A 76 -34.24 -24.30 17.59
N GLY A 77 -33.92 -23.95 18.85
CA GLY A 77 -34.12 -22.60 19.39
C GLY A 77 -32.81 -21.83 19.48
N PRO A 78 -32.85 -20.50 19.26
CA PRO A 78 -31.69 -19.65 19.48
C PRO A 78 -31.51 -19.31 20.96
N SER A 79 -30.28 -19.30 21.45
CA SER A 79 -29.89 -18.75 22.75
C SER A 79 -28.56 -18.00 22.60
N ASN A 80 -28.22 -17.11 23.54
CA ASN A 80 -26.96 -16.35 23.46
C ASN A 80 -25.77 -17.29 23.43
N THR A 81 -24.74 -16.91 22.70
CA THR A 81 -23.50 -17.70 22.63
C THR A 81 -22.87 -17.84 24.02
N ASP A 82 -22.35 -19.02 24.28
CA ASP A 82 -21.66 -19.39 25.52
C ASP A 82 -20.19 -19.76 25.31
N ALA A 83 -19.67 -19.61 24.08
CA ALA A 83 -18.34 -20.05 23.75
C ALA A 83 -17.62 -19.04 22.82
N TYR A 84 -16.74 -18.24 23.42
CA TYR A 84 -15.87 -17.32 22.70
C TYR A 84 -14.62 -16.99 23.54
N GLY A 85 -13.52 -16.64 22.87
CA GLY A 85 -12.26 -16.32 23.53
C GLY A 85 -11.06 -16.74 22.69
N THR A 86 -10.02 -17.23 23.35
CA THR A 86 -8.76 -17.63 22.73
C THR A 86 -8.50 -19.12 22.95
N ILE A 87 -8.21 -19.84 21.87
CA ILE A 87 -7.72 -21.22 21.92
C ILE A 87 -6.20 -21.18 22.01
N GLU A 88 -5.62 -21.88 22.97
CA GLU A 88 -4.19 -22.11 23.08
C GLU A 88 -3.86 -23.58 22.73
N PHE A 89 -3.36 -23.77 21.53
CA PHE A 89 -3.03 -25.12 21.03
C PHE A 89 -1.82 -25.69 21.72
N GLN A 90 -1.99 -26.86 22.36
CA GLN A 90 -0.97 -27.59 23.05
C GLN A 90 -0.24 -28.60 22.14
N GLY A 91 0.98 -29.00 22.50
CA GLY A 91 1.73 -30.08 21.84
C GLY A 91 2.66 -29.64 20.69
N GLY A 92 2.95 -28.37 20.54
CA GLY A 92 3.95 -27.84 19.60
C GLY A 92 5.17 -27.23 20.32
N PRO A 93 6.29 -26.99 19.61
CA PRO A 93 7.47 -26.34 20.19
C PRO A 93 7.19 -24.92 20.70
N HIS A 94 6.17 -24.27 20.17
CA HIS A 94 5.65 -22.99 20.64
C HIS A 94 4.12 -23.04 20.64
N PRO A 95 3.47 -22.56 21.70
CA PRO A 95 2.01 -22.50 21.77
C PRO A 95 1.50 -21.56 20.66
N SER A 96 0.52 -22.02 19.88
CA SER A 96 -0.18 -21.20 18.92
C SER A 96 -1.53 -20.79 19.47
N LYS A 97 -1.87 -19.49 19.35
CA LYS A 97 -3.12 -18.94 19.80
C LYS A 97 -4.04 -18.63 18.61
N ALA A 98 -5.33 -18.87 18.78
CA ALA A 98 -6.35 -18.51 17.81
C ALA A 98 -7.60 -17.96 18.50
N GLN A 99 -8.21 -16.93 17.92
CA GLN A 99 -9.48 -16.40 18.39
C GLN A 99 -10.63 -17.28 17.89
N TYR A 100 -11.69 -17.48 18.69
CA TYR A 100 -12.84 -18.25 18.28
C TYR A 100 -14.16 -17.67 18.80
N VAL A 101 -15.24 -17.99 18.09
CA VAL A 101 -16.60 -17.71 18.51
C VAL A 101 -17.55 -18.81 18.00
N ARG A 102 -18.44 -19.30 18.87
CA ARG A 102 -19.58 -20.14 18.50
C ARG A 102 -20.73 -19.27 18.07
N LEU A 103 -21.29 -19.52 16.90
CA LEU A 103 -22.36 -18.71 16.34
C LEU A 103 -23.37 -19.58 15.54
N SER A 104 -24.58 -19.08 15.42
CA SER A 104 -25.66 -19.77 14.70
C SER A 104 -25.42 -19.76 13.18
N TYR A 105 -25.86 -20.82 12.50
CA TYR A 105 -25.76 -20.98 11.03
C TYR A 105 -26.50 -19.88 10.24
N ASP A 106 -27.44 -19.18 10.86
CA ASP A 106 -28.24 -18.10 10.28
C ASP A 106 -27.76 -16.70 10.71
N THR A 107 -26.61 -16.61 11.37
CA THR A 107 -25.98 -15.33 11.77
C THR A 107 -25.81 -14.39 10.56
N ARG A 108 -26.11 -13.11 10.77
CA ARG A 108 -25.96 -12.09 9.73
C ARG A 108 -24.47 -11.82 9.42
N PRO A 109 -24.08 -11.83 8.15
CA PRO A 109 -22.67 -11.58 7.74
C PRO A 109 -22.11 -10.24 8.21
N GLU A 110 -22.98 -9.21 8.36
CA GLU A 110 -22.59 -7.89 8.85
C GLU A 110 -21.99 -7.96 10.25
N ASN A 111 -22.61 -8.76 11.14
CA ASN A 111 -22.15 -8.94 12.51
C ASN A 111 -20.79 -9.67 12.53
N ILE A 112 -20.60 -10.63 11.64
CA ILE A 112 -19.33 -11.37 11.52
C ILE A 112 -18.23 -10.43 11.02
N LEU A 113 -18.52 -9.57 10.04
CA LEU A 113 -17.54 -8.61 9.57
C LEU A 113 -17.19 -7.56 10.63
N GLN A 114 -18.16 -7.14 11.46
CA GLN A 114 -17.90 -6.28 12.61
C GLN A 114 -17.03 -7.00 13.67
N LEU A 115 -17.24 -8.30 13.91
CA LEU A 115 -16.36 -9.11 14.77
C LEU A 115 -14.92 -9.08 14.26
N PHE A 116 -14.72 -9.29 12.95
CA PHE A 116 -13.41 -9.30 12.35
C PHE A 116 -12.71 -7.94 12.45
N THR A 117 -13.43 -6.85 12.15
CA THR A 117 -12.81 -5.51 12.06
C THR A 117 -12.69 -4.80 13.41
N ARG A 118 -13.66 -4.96 14.33
CA ARG A 118 -13.66 -4.24 15.61
C ARG A 118 -13.03 -5.03 16.73
N GLU A 119 -13.43 -6.30 16.92
CA GLU A 119 -12.98 -7.12 18.04
C GLU A 119 -11.62 -7.79 17.74
N TRP A 120 -11.47 -8.32 16.53
CA TRP A 120 -10.24 -8.98 16.12
C TRP A 120 -9.25 -8.04 15.41
N SER A 121 -9.62 -6.76 15.21
CA SER A 121 -8.79 -5.70 14.62
C SER A 121 -8.17 -6.08 13.27
N LEU A 122 -8.91 -6.82 12.45
CA LEU A 122 -8.48 -7.19 11.11
C LEU A 122 -8.80 -6.08 10.11
N GLU A 123 -7.84 -5.80 9.23
CA GLU A 123 -8.10 -4.98 8.04
C GLU A 123 -8.94 -5.76 7.02
N LEU A 124 -9.77 -5.05 6.25
CA LEU A 124 -10.54 -5.69 5.18
C LEU A 124 -9.60 -6.37 4.17
N PRO A 125 -9.97 -7.57 3.68
CA PRO A 125 -9.11 -8.31 2.79
C PRO A 125 -9.07 -7.67 1.40
N LYS A 126 -7.90 -7.63 0.80
CA LYS A 126 -7.72 -7.21 -0.60
C LYS A 126 -8.01 -8.34 -1.59
N LEU A 127 -8.16 -9.54 -1.10
CA LEU A 127 -8.54 -10.76 -1.81
C LEU A 127 -9.07 -11.77 -0.81
N LEU A 128 -10.12 -12.50 -1.15
CA LEU A 128 -10.58 -13.67 -0.40
C LEU A 128 -10.29 -14.95 -1.19
N ILE A 129 -9.47 -15.83 -0.61
CA ILE A 129 -9.22 -17.16 -1.15
C ILE A 129 -10.03 -18.17 -0.34
N THR A 130 -11.07 -18.73 -0.95
CA THR A 130 -11.86 -19.78 -0.32
C THR A 130 -11.40 -21.13 -0.82
N VAL A 131 -10.94 -22.02 0.09
CA VAL A 131 -10.41 -23.33 -0.27
C VAL A 131 -11.48 -24.39 -0.09
N GLN A 132 -11.77 -25.14 -1.15
CA GLN A 132 -12.68 -26.28 -1.17
C GLN A 132 -11.92 -27.56 -1.52
N GLY A 133 -12.38 -28.70 -0.98
CA GLY A 133 -11.72 -29.97 -1.29
C GLY A 133 -12.15 -31.10 -0.39
N GLY A 134 -11.37 -32.18 -0.39
CA GLY A 134 -11.67 -33.38 0.38
C GLY A 134 -11.64 -33.16 1.88
N LYS A 135 -12.62 -33.75 2.57
CA LYS A 135 -12.69 -33.75 4.05
C LYS A 135 -11.88 -34.91 4.64
N ALA A 136 -11.77 -36.04 3.93
CA ALA A 136 -10.92 -37.17 4.32
C ALA A 136 -9.45 -36.83 4.09
N ASN A 137 -8.56 -37.41 4.88
CA ASN A 137 -7.13 -37.22 4.69
C ASN A 137 -6.67 -37.88 3.37
N PHE A 138 -5.87 -37.18 2.61
CA PHE A 138 -5.28 -37.62 1.36
C PHE A 138 -3.82 -37.15 1.25
N GLU A 139 -3.04 -37.81 0.41
CA GLU A 139 -1.66 -37.43 0.14
C GLU A 139 -1.53 -36.87 -1.27
N LEU A 140 -0.88 -35.73 -1.37
CA LEU A 140 -0.51 -35.10 -2.64
C LEU A 140 0.85 -35.58 -3.11
N GLN A 141 1.05 -35.66 -4.41
CA GLN A 141 2.38 -35.87 -4.96
C GLN A 141 3.35 -34.83 -4.41
N PRO A 142 4.60 -35.20 -4.04
CA PRO A 142 5.55 -34.30 -3.38
C PRO A 142 5.81 -32.98 -4.13
N LYS A 143 5.90 -33.04 -5.47
CA LYS A 143 6.06 -31.85 -6.32
C LYS A 143 4.84 -30.92 -6.19
N LEU A 144 3.63 -31.45 -6.34
CA LEU A 144 2.38 -30.68 -6.25
C LEU A 144 2.22 -30.09 -4.85
N LYS A 145 2.49 -30.88 -3.81
CA LYS A 145 2.45 -30.43 -2.41
C LYS A 145 3.35 -29.23 -2.16
N LYS A 146 4.59 -29.26 -2.69
CA LYS A 146 5.56 -28.15 -2.55
C LYS A 146 5.10 -26.90 -3.30
N VAL A 147 4.65 -27.05 -4.54
CA VAL A 147 4.20 -25.92 -5.37
C VAL A 147 2.94 -25.29 -4.79
N LEU A 148 1.98 -26.10 -4.36
CA LEU A 148 0.73 -25.66 -3.75
C LEU A 148 0.98 -24.85 -2.46
N ARG A 149 1.84 -25.38 -1.58
CA ARG A 149 2.18 -24.69 -0.33
C ARG A 149 2.87 -23.35 -0.58
N LYS A 150 3.88 -23.32 -1.48
CA LYS A 150 4.60 -22.09 -1.84
C LYS A 150 3.68 -21.09 -2.52
N GLY A 151 2.87 -21.52 -3.48
CA GLY A 151 2.01 -20.66 -4.28
C GLY A 151 0.86 -20.05 -3.48
N LEU A 152 0.17 -20.86 -2.64
CA LEU A 152 -0.89 -20.34 -1.78
C LEU A 152 -0.36 -19.33 -0.78
N LEU A 153 0.78 -19.63 -0.15
CA LEU A 153 1.41 -18.73 0.81
C LEU A 153 1.86 -17.43 0.15
N LYS A 154 2.46 -17.51 -1.04
CA LYS A 154 2.90 -16.35 -1.82
C LYS A 154 1.70 -15.50 -2.23
N ALA A 155 0.63 -16.10 -2.77
CA ALA A 155 -0.59 -15.39 -3.12
C ALA A 155 -1.18 -14.65 -1.91
N ALA A 156 -1.34 -15.34 -0.78
CA ALA A 156 -1.94 -14.75 0.41
C ALA A 156 -1.10 -13.60 0.99
N LYS A 157 0.24 -13.74 1.03
CA LYS A 157 1.14 -12.70 1.56
C LYS A 157 1.21 -11.46 0.68
N THR A 158 1.37 -11.65 -0.63
CA THR A 158 1.54 -10.51 -1.55
C THR A 158 0.28 -9.70 -1.69
N THR A 159 -0.89 -10.32 -1.57
CA THR A 159 -2.18 -9.65 -1.74
C THR A 159 -2.82 -9.21 -0.42
N GLY A 160 -2.31 -9.64 0.74
CA GLY A 160 -3.00 -9.45 2.02
C GLY A 160 -4.34 -10.19 2.06
N ALA A 161 -4.42 -11.37 1.43
CA ALA A 161 -5.65 -12.14 1.34
C ALA A 161 -6.05 -12.78 2.66
N TRP A 162 -7.37 -12.91 2.86
CA TRP A 162 -7.91 -13.85 3.84
C TRP A 162 -8.08 -15.24 3.20
N VAL A 163 -7.76 -16.29 3.96
CA VAL A 163 -7.89 -17.68 3.52
C VAL A 163 -8.98 -18.38 4.33
N PHE A 164 -10.07 -18.75 3.68
CA PHE A 164 -11.18 -19.48 4.28
C PHE A 164 -11.03 -20.99 4.06
N THR A 165 -11.17 -21.77 5.13
CA THR A 165 -11.15 -23.24 5.10
C THR A 165 -12.25 -23.84 5.96
N GLY A 166 -12.34 -25.17 6.00
CA GLY A 166 -13.24 -25.88 6.91
C GLY A 166 -12.81 -25.93 8.39
N GLY A 167 -11.66 -25.38 8.73
CA GLY A 167 -11.17 -25.21 10.11
C GLY A 167 -10.69 -26.49 10.82
N THR A 168 -11.10 -27.69 10.39
CA THR A 168 -10.72 -28.97 11.00
C THR A 168 -9.35 -29.47 10.50
N ASN A 169 -8.59 -30.18 11.31
CA ASN A 169 -7.26 -30.70 10.95
C ASN A 169 -7.35 -31.97 10.08
N THR A 170 -8.18 -31.95 9.06
CA THR A 170 -8.45 -33.06 8.14
C THR A 170 -8.42 -32.59 6.69
N GLY A 171 -8.19 -33.51 5.77
CA GLY A 171 -8.29 -33.29 4.34
C GLY A 171 -7.55 -32.06 3.80
N VAL A 172 -8.22 -31.27 2.98
CA VAL A 172 -7.67 -30.06 2.35
C VAL A 172 -7.25 -29.02 3.39
N THR A 173 -7.96 -28.87 4.50
CA THR A 173 -7.62 -27.92 5.55
C THR A 173 -6.26 -28.22 6.19
N ARG A 174 -5.93 -29.52 6.35
CA ARG A 174 -4.60 -29.95 6.80
C ARG A 174 -3.51 -29.53 5.81
N GLN A 175 -3.75 -29.69 4.51
CA GLN A 175 -2.78 -29.27 3.47
C GLN A 175 -2.55 -27.75 3.49
N VAL A 176 -3.61 -26.95 3.68
CA VAL A 176 -3.51 -25.49 3.86
C VAL A 176 -2.76 -25.15 5.16
N GLY A 177 -3.08 -25.81 6.27
CA GLY A 177 -2.37 -25.62 7.53
C GLY A 177 -0.88 -25.91 7.43
N ASP A 178 -0.49 -26.94 6.69
CA ASP A 178 0.90 -27.26 6.41
C ASP A 178 1.60 -26.17 5.54
N ALA A 179 0.87 -25.51 4.63
CA ALA A 179 1.39 -24.37 3.91
C ALA A 179 1.68 -23.18 4.83
N LEU A 180 0.76 -22.91 5.75
CA LEU A 180 0.88 -21.83 6.75
C LEU A 180 2.01 -22.08 7.77
N LEU A 181 2.40 -23.35 7.99
CA LEU A 181 3.54 -23.68 8.85
C LEU A 181 4.86 -23.11 8.33
N MET A 182 5.06 -23.06 7.02
CA MET A 182 6.27 -22.51 6.39
C MET A 182 6.44 -21.02 6.66
N GLU A 183 5.39 -20.32 7.04
CA GLU A 183 5.40 -18.87 7.34
C GLU A 183 6.14 -18.56 8.65
N ARG A 184 6.04 -19.41 9.67
CA ARG A 184 6.57 -19.14 11.02
C ARG A 184 8.09 -18.93 11.07
N SER A 185 8.81 -19.39 10.04
CA SER A 185 10.25 -19.19 9.91
C SER A 185 10.66 -17.82 9.33
N GLN A 186 9.71 -17.00 8.87
CA GLN A 186 9.97 -15.71 8.25
C GLN A 186 9.41 -14.57 9.09
N ARG A 187 10.16 -13.48 9.25
CA ARG A 187 9.79 -12.29 10.04
C ARG A 187 8.66 -11.43 9.44
N SER A 188 8.10 -11.80 8.30
CA SER A 188 7.02 -11.04 7.64
C SER A 188 5.64 -11.36 8.24
N GLY A 189 4.69 -10.44 8.17
CA GLY A 189 3.36 -10.49 8.78
C GLY A 189 2.57 -11.79 8.59
N ARG A 190 1.75 -12.14 9.56
CA ARG A 190 0.97 -13.40 9.60
C ARG A 190 -0.17 -13.38 8.59
N VAL A 191 -0.32 -14.43 7.78
CA VAL A 191 -1.48 -14.62 6.89
C VAL A 191 -2.76 -14.80 7.72
N VAL A 192 -3.81 -14.06 7.37
CA VAL A 192 -5.12 -14.20 8.02
C VAL A 192 -5.82 -15.46 7.51
N SER A 193 -5.84 -16.49 8.36
CA SER A 193 -6.48 -17.78 8.08
C SER A 193 -7.67 -17.98 9.00
N ILE A 194 -8.86 -18.19 8.42
CA ILE A 194 -10.13 -18.31 9.13
C ILE A 194 -10.71 -19.68 8.85
N GLY A 195 -10.82 -20.48 9.91
CA GLY A 195 -11.47 -21.78 9.89
C GLY A 195 -12.96 -21.64 10.18
N ILE A 196 -13.81 -22.11 9.27
CA ILE A 196 -15.27 -22.12 9.45
C ILE A 196 -15.70 -23.57 9.65
N ALA A 197 -15.82 -23.98 10.91
CA ALA A 197 -16.07 -25.37 11.27
C ALA A 197 -17.46 -25.57 11.92
N PRO A 198 -18.14 -26.70 11.65
CA PRO A 198 -19.39 -27.00 12.34
C PRO A 198 -19.13 -27.35 13.81
N TRP A 199 -19.79 -26.65 14.73
CA TRP A 199 -19.64 -26.84 16.17
C TRP A 199 -19.82 -28.31 16.59
N GLY A 200 -20.84 -28.99 16.04
CA GLY A 200 -21.17 -30.35 16.38
C GLY A 200 -20.16 -31.43 15.93
N ILE A 201 -19.13 -31.04 15.14
CA ILE A 201 -18.05 -31.94 14.69
C ILE A 201 -16.77 -31.72 15.49
N VAL A 202 -16.61 -30.54 16.13
CA VAL A 202 -15.38 -30.23 16.87
C VAL A 202 -15.23 -31.19 18.04
N GLU A 203 -14.07 -31.88 18.07
CA GLU A 203 -13.72 -32.78 19.16
C GLU A 203 -13.48 -31.96 20.45
N ASN A 204 -13.98 -32.41 21.59
CA ASN A 204 -13.87 -31.70 22.88
C ASN A 204 -14.46 -30.27 22.86
N ASN A 205 -15.49 -30.03 22.08
CA ASN A 205 -16.14 -28.71 21.97
C ASN A 205 -16.65 -28.18 23.33
N HIS A 206 -16.98 -29.08 24.31
CA HIS A 206 -17.41 -28.70 25.64
C HIS A 206 -16.32 -27.94 26.44
N GLU A 207 -15.04 -28.17 26.16
CA GLU A 207 -13.92 -27.45 26.79
C GLU A 207 -13.88 -25.98 26.31
N LEU A 208 -14.38 -25.71 25.10
CA LEU A 208 -14.45 -24.37 24.51
C LEU A 208 -15.58 -23.51 25.10
N ILE A 209 -16.45 -24.07 25.93
CA ILE A 209 -17.54 -23.33 26.58
C ILE A 209 -16.94 -22.38 27.64
N GLY A 210 -17.23 -21.11 27.51
CA GLY A 210 -16.77 -20.04 28.41
C GLY A 210 -16.79 -18.67 27.73
N HIS A 211 -16.84 -17.62 28.57
CA HIS A 211 -16.93 -16.24 28.12
C HIS A 211 -15.53 -15.59 28.18
N ASN A 212 -15.00 -15.16 27.05
CA ASN A 212 -13.67 -14.57 26.92
C ASN A 212 -12.57 -15.40 27.62
N LYS A 213 -12.59 -16.69 27.41
CA LYS A 213 -11.74 -17.65 28.10
C LYS A 213 -10.55 -18.04 27.23
N ASP A 214 -9.36 -18.16 27.84
CA ASP A 214 -8.20 -18.80 27.24
C ASP A 214 -8.31 -20.30 27.51
N VAL A 215 -8.46 -21.10 26.45
CA VAL A 215 -8.71 -22.54 26.53
C VAL A 215 -7.48 -23.30 26.01
N PRO A 216 -6.84 -24.14 26.84
CA PRO A 216 -5.86 -25.08 26.34
C PRO A 216 -6.56 -26.17 25.52
N TYR A 217 -6.14 -26.35 24.26
CA TYR A 217 -6.78 -27.30 23.35
C TYR A 217 -5.76 -28.25 22.73
N HIS A 218 -6.05 -29.55 22.79
CA HIS A 218 -5.18 -30.56 22.20
C HIS A 218 -5.63 -30.93 20.79
N SER A 219 -4.73 -30.75 19.81
CA SER A 219 -5.00 -31.06 18.39
C SER A 219 -4.77 -32.53 18.01
N ILE A 220 -4.90 -33.45 18.96
CA ILE A 220 -4.69 -34.87 18.72
C ILE A 220 -6.05 -35.54 18.62
N SER A 221 -6.39 -36.05 17.43
CA SER A 221 -7.64 -36.80 17.26
C SER A 221 -7.44 -38.29 17.52
N SER A 222 -8.43 -38.91 18.11
CA SER A 222 -8.50 -40.36 18.20
C SER A 222 -8.83 -40.94 16.81
N PRO A 223 -8.13 -41.97 16.33
CA PRO A 223 -8.42 -42.60 15.03
C PRO A 223 -9.84 -43.20 14.94
N ARG A 224 -10.47 -43.44 16.08
CA ARG A 224 -11.84 -44.00 16.18
C ARG A 224 -12.92 -42.95 16.39
N SER A 225 -12.55 -41.69 16.58
CA SER A 225 -13.49 -40.58 16.78
C SER A 225 -14.22 -40.21 15.47
N LYS A 226 -15.51 -39.98 15.54
CA LYS A 226 -16.33 -39.40 14.47
C LYS A 226 -16.18 -37.86 14.42
N PHE A 227 -15.51 -37.31 15.42
CA PHE A 227 -15.26 -35.88 15.54
C PHE A 227 -13.88 -35.50 14.94
N ALA A 228 -13.67 -34.23 14.70
CA ALA A 228 -12.44 -33.71 14.13
C ALA A 228 -11.89 -32.60 15.02
N VAL A 229 -10.57 -32.61 15.23
CA VAL A 229 -9.87 -31.54 15.96
C VAL A 229 -9.69 -30.33 15.10
N LEU A 230 -9.61 -29.14 15.72
CA LEU A 230 -9.32 -27.88 15.03
C LEU A 230 -7.86 -27.85 14.56
N ASN A 231 -7.62 -27.21 13.41
CA ASN A 231 -6.29 -27.08 12.86
C ASN A 231 -5.50 -25.98 13.58
N ASN A 232 -4.41 -26.32 14.22
CA ASN A 232 -3.57 -25.46 15.06
C ASN A 232 -2.75 -24.41 14.28
N ARG A 233 -2.95 -24.27 12.97
CA ARG A 233 -2.26 -23.29 12.11
C ARG A 233 -3.13 -22.08 11.76
N HIS A 234 -4.44 -22.20 11.98
CA HIS A 234 -5.37 -21.11 11.77
C HIS A 234 -5.29 -20.07 12.89
N ALA A 235 -5.60 -18.84 12.55
CA ALA A 235 -5.57 -17.72 13.49
C ALA A 235 -6.93 -17.42 14.09
N TYR A 236 -8.00 -17.78 13.37
CA TYR A 236 -9.37 -17.45 13.73
C TYR A 236 -10.31 -18.61 13.41
N PHE A 237 -11.35 -18.78 14.24
CA PHE A 237 -12.36 -19.81 14.06
C PHE A 237 -13.76 -19.26 14.23
N LEU A 238 -14.62 -19.55 13.25
CA LEU A 238 -16.06 -19.45 13.36
C LEU A 238 -16.63 -20.87 13.57
N LEU A 239 -17.15 -21.14 14.75
CA LEU A 239 -17.69 -22.45 15.11
C LEU A 239 -19.21 -22.39 14.91
N VAL A 240 -19.66 -22.88 13.74
CA VAL A 240 -21.04 -22.72 13.26
C VAL A 240 -21.94 -23.79 13.83
N ASP A 241 -22.99 -23.35 14.49
CA ASP A 241 -23.91 -24.20 15.22
C ASP A 241 -25.31 -24.19 14.60
N ASN A 242 -25.84 -25.36 14.30
CA ASN A 242 -27.23 -25.57 13.86
C ASN A 242 -27.98 -26.53 14.80
N GLY A 243 -27.44 -26.77 15.99
CA GLY A 243 -28.02 -27.69 16.98
C GLY A 243 -27.81 -29.19 16.70
N THR A 244 -26.95 -29.55 15.71
CA THR A 244 -26.65 -30.96 15.42
C THR A 244 -25.30 -31.38 16.02
N ALA A 245 -25.16 -32.65 16.37
CA ALA A 245 -23.91 -33.29 16.80
C ALA A 245 -23.50 -34.42 15.84
N GLY A 246 -22.21 -34.51 15.53
CA GLY A 246 -21.67 -35.53 14.62
C GLY A 246 -22.06 -35.37 13.16
N LYS A 247 -22.54 -34.21 12.73
CA LYS A 247 -22.97 -33.92 11.35
C LYS A 247 -22.25 -32.71 10.78
N TYR A 248 -21.82 -32.86 9.54
CA TYR A 248 -21.27 -31.76 8.73
C TYR A 248 -22.40 -31.00 8.02
N GLY A 249 -22.09 -29.75 7.53
CA GLY A 249 -22.97 -28.98 6.67
C GLY A 249 -23.56 -27.73 7.31
N ALA A 250 -23.48 -27.58 8.64
CA ALA A 250 -23.95 -26.37 9.33
C ALA A 250 -23.25 -25.10 8.83
N GLU A 251 -21.98 -25.23 8.46
CA GLU A 251 -21.09 -24.15 8.03
C GLU A 251 -21.32 -23.66 6.60
N VAL A 252 -21.86 -24.51 5.71
CA VAL A 252 -21.85 -24.28 4.26
C VAL A 252 -22.61 -23.01 3.86
N VAL A 253 -23.85 -22.90 4.35
CA VAL A 253 -24.73 -21.76 4.00
C VAL A 253 -24.18 -20.44 4.54
N LEU A 254 -23.70 -20.45 5.78
CA LEU A 254 -23.14 -19.26 6.41
C LEU A 254 -21.87 -18.81 5.68
N ARG A 255 -20.98 -19.75 5.34
CA ARG A 255 -19.74 -19.48 4.61
C ARG A 255 -20.03 -18.80 3.27
N ARG A 256 -20.99 -19.32 2.48
CA ARG A 256 -21.38 -18.73 1.20
C ARG A 256 -21.96 -17.31 1.37
N LYS A 257 -22.85 -17.10 2.35
CA LYS A 257 -23.39 -15.77 2.64
C LYS A 257 -22.30 -14.78 3.04
N LEU A 258 -21.34 -15.23 3.85
CA LEU A 258 -20.22 -14.39 4.29
C LEU A 258 -19.28 -14.05 3.13
N GLU A 259 -18.93 -15.01 2.28
CA GLU A 259 -18.14 -14.81 1.08
C GLU A 259 -18.80 -13.78 0.14
N LYS A 260 -20.09 -13.93 -0.10
CA LYS A 260 -20.88 -13.00 -0.92
C LYS A 260 -20.96 -11.60 -0.30
N TYR A 261 -21.08 -11.50 1.01
CA TYR A 261 -21.09 -10.23 1.71
C TYR A 261 -19.73 -9.52 1.64
N ILE A 262 -18.64 -10.26 1.81
CA ILE A 262 -17.28 -9.74 1.69
C ILE A 262 -17.01 -9.27 0.25
N SER A 263 -17.46 -10.03 -0.76
CA SER A 263 -17.27 -9.66 -2.17
C SER A 263 -17.92 -8.32 -2.54
N ASN A 264 -18.93 -7.89 -1.79
CA ASN A 264 -19.60 -6.60 -2.01
C ASN A 264 -18.93 -5.43 -1.27
N GLN A 265 -17.90 -5.69 -0.44
CA GLN A 265 -17.17 -4.62 0.26
C GLN A 265 -16.22 -3.91 -0.70
N LYS A 266 -16.18 -2.58 -0.63
CA LYS A 266 -15.27 -1.77 -1.45
C LYS A 266 -13.86 -1.81 -0.89
N LEU A 267 -12.87 -2.00 -1.76
CA LEU A 267 -11.45 -2.04 -1.38
C LEU A 267 -10.94 -0.69 -0.86
N HIS A 268 -11.38 0.41 -1.49
CA HIS A 268 -11.03 1.77 -1.06
C HIS A 268 -12.25 2.70 -1.18
N PRO A 269 -12.36 3.73 -0.30
CA PRO A 269 -13.35 4.77 -0.45
C PRO A 269 -13.13 5.52 -1.78
N GLY A 270 -14.13 5.50 -2.68
CA GLY A 270 -14.04 6.19 -3.97
C GLY A 270 -13.72 5.30 -5.17
N THR A 271 -13.31 4.05 -4.98
CA THR A 271 -13.13 3.09 -6.08
C THR A 271 -14.40 2.27 -6.31
N HIS A 272 -14.60 1.86 -7.56
CA HIS A 272 -15.67 0.92 -7.93
C HIS A 272 -15.28 -0.54 -7.65
N CYS A 273 -14.00 -0.81 -7.38
CA CYS A 273 -13.49 -2.16 -7.12
C CYS A 273 -13.99 -2.71 -5.79
N SER A 274 -14.68 -3.83 -5.84
CA SER A 274 -15.08 -4.65 -4.70
C SER A 274 -14.01 -5.69 -4.37
N THR A 275 -14.08 -6.30 -3.18
CA THR A 275 -13.15 -7.36 -2.76
C THR A 275 -13.32 -8.59 -3.64
N PRO A 276 -12.35 -8.98 -4.46
CA PRO A 276 -12.44 -10.17 -5.29
C PRO A 276 -12.41 -11.43 -4.44
N VAL A 277 -13.15 -12.46 -4.88
CA VAL A 277 -13.20 -13.79 -4.26
C VAL A 277 -12.78 -14.82 -5.28
N VAL A 278 -11.92 -15.76 -4.90
CA VAL A 278 -11.50 -16.90 -5.73
C VAL A 278 -11.67 -18.20 -4.94
N CYS A 279 -12.21 -19.23 -5.60
CA CYS A 279 -12.30 -20.56 -5.03
C CYS A 279 -11.13 -21.42 -5.53
N LEU A 280 -10.37 -22.01 -4.61
CA LEU A 280 -9.29 -22.96 -4.89
C LEU A 280 -9.76 -24.37 -4.57
N VAL A 281 -9.76 -25.27 -5.56
CA VAL A 281 -10.21 -26.66 -5.44
C VAL A 281 -9.02 -27.61 -5.44
N ILE A 282 -8.93 -28.41 -4.38
CA ILE A 282 -7.87 -29.40 -4.18
C ILE A 282 -8.50 -30.73 -3.80
N GLU A 283 -8.32 -31.76 -4.61
CA GLU A 283 -8.95 -33.07 -4.45
C GLU A 283 -10.48 -32.94 -4.46
N GLY A 284 -11.18 -33.37 -3.48
CA GLY A 284 -12.62 -33.14 -3.28
C GLY A 284 -13.50 -34.34 -3.55
N GLY A 285 -14.71 -34.30 -2.97
CA GLY A 285 -15.76 -35.31 -3.13
C GLY A 285 -16.91 -34.80 -4.00
N THR A 286 -18.01 -35.53 -4.02
CA THR A 286 -19.23 -35.18 -4.75
C THR A 286 -19.76 -33.79 -4.41
N ASN A 287 -19.73 -33.41 -3.13
CA ASN A 287 -20.16 -32.09 -2.67
C ASN A 287 -19.24 -30.96 -3.18
N THR A 288 -18.01 -31.27 -3.53
CA THR A 288 -17.08 -30.28 -4.10
C THR A 288 -17.51 -29.91 -5.51
N ILE A 289 -17.99 -30.86 -6.33
CA ILE A 289 -18.53 -30.61 -7.67
C ILE A 289 -19.74 -29.66 -7.57
N ARG A 290 -20.67 -29.94 -6.65
CA ARG A 290 -21.86 -29.10 -6.39
C ARG A 290 -21.45 -27.70 -5.92
N ALA A 291 -20.48 -27.59 -5.02
CA ALA A 291 -19.97 -26.30 -4.58
C ALA A 291 -19.34 -25.51 -5.75
N VAL A 292 -18.60 -26.16 -6.64
CA VAL A 292 -18.05 -25.51 -7.85
C VAL A 292 -19.18 -25.02 -8.75
N LEU A 293 -20.21 -25.85 -8.97
CA LEU A 293 -21.38 -25.45 -9.77
C LEU A 293 -22.07 -24.21 -9.18
N GLU A 294 -22.29 -24.20 -7.86
CA GLU A 294 -22.84 -23.03 -7.17
C GLU A 294 -21.96 -21.79 -7.33
N TYR A 295 -20.60 -21.90 -7.24
CA TYR A 295 -19.68 -20.77 -7.42
C TYR A 295 -19.75 -20.17 -8.81
N VAL A 296 -19.80 -21.01 -9.87
CA VAL A 296 -19.81 -20.52 -11.24
C VAL A 296 -21.20 -20.03 -11.71
N THR A 297 -22.28 -20.44 -11.04
CA THR A 297 -23.66 -20.04 -11.36
C THR A 297 -24.18 -18.90 -10.49
N ASP A 298 -23.51 -18.56 -9.40
CA ASP A 298 -23.93 -17.47 -8.48
C ASP A 298 -23.87 -16.09 -9.15
N THR A 299 -24.46 -15.09 -8.50
CA THR A 299 -24.45 -13.70 -8.91
C THR A 299 -23.96 -12.82 -7.74
N PRO A 300 -22.79 -12.19 -7.86
CA PRO A 300 -21.77 -12.32 -8.91
C PRO A 300 -21.08 -13.70 -8.93
N PRO A 301 -20.65 -14.20 -10.09
CA PRO A 301 -19.99 -15.50 -10.17
C PRO A 301 -18.60 -15.44 -9.56
N VAL A 302 -18.18 -16.56 -8.95
CA VAL A 302 -16.86 -16.69 -8.33
C VAL A 302 -15.97 -17.57 -9.20
N PRO A 303 -14.80 -17.07 -9.64
CA PRO A 303 -13.84 -17.86 -10.38
C PRO A 303 -13.27 -19.01 -9.55
N VAL A 304 -13.06 -20.13 -10.22
CA VAL A 304 -12.59 -21.36 -9.60
C VAL A 304 -11.25 -21.77 -10.21
N VAL A 305 -10.26 -21.97 -9.35
CA VAL A 305 -8.97 -22.56 -9.73
C VAL A 305 -8.91 -24.00 -9.29
N VAL A 306 -8.79 -24.91 -10.25
CA VAL A 306 -8.77 -26.37 -10.02
C VAL A 306 -7.34 -26.86 -10.08
N CYS A 307 -6.85 -27.51 -9.01
CA CYS A 307 -5.54 -28.15 -8.98
C CYS A 307 -5.58 -29.56 -9.61
N ASP A 308 -5.23 -29.68 -10.88
CA ASP A 308 -5.12 -30.94 -11.59
C ASP A 308 -3.99 -31.81 -11.01
N GLY A 309 -4.24 -33.11 -10.91
CA GLY A 309 -3.33 -34.06 -10.26
C GLY A 309 -3.45 -34.10 -8.74
N SER A 310 -4.43 -33.43 -8.16
CA SER A 310 -4.71 -33.52 -6.72
C SER A 310 -5.68 -34.67 -6.37
N GLY A 311 -6.35 -35.24 -7.33
CA GLY A 311 -7.23 -36.40 -7.23
C GLY A 311 -8.72 -36.08 -7.34
N ARG A 312 -9.49 -37.11 -7.53
CA ARG A 312 -10.97 -37.17 -7.43
C ARG A 312 -11.70 -36.04 -8.16
N ALA A 313 -12.47 -35.19 -7.44
CA ALA A 313 -13.30 -34.14 -8.06
C ALA A 313 -12.47 -33.12 -8.86
N ALA A 314 -11.30 -32.76 -8.37
CA ALA A 314 -10.43 -31.81 -9.08
C ALA A 314 -9.95 -32.37 -10.43
N ASP A 315 -9.55 -33.63 -10.47
CA ASP A 315 -9.10 -34.28 -11.70
C ASP A 315 -10.24 -34.45 -12.69
N LEU A 316 -11.45 -34.79 -12.23
CA LEU A 316 -12.64 -34.88 -13.07
C LEU A 316 -13.03 -33.53 -13.67
N LEU A 317 -13.00 -32.45 -12.85
CA LEU A 317 -13.26 -31.09 -13.33
C LEU A 317 -12.19 -30.64 -14.33
N ALA A 318 -10.91 -30.95 -14.08
CA ALA A 318 -9.81 -30.63 -14.98
C ALA A 318 -9.91 -31.40 -16.29
N PHE A 319 -10.32 -32.67 -16.24
CA PHE A 319 -10.54 -33.52 -17.43
C PHE A 319 -11.70 -32.98 -18.26
N THR A 320 -12.88 -32.76 -17.65
CA THR A 320 -14.06 -32.27 -18.39
C THR A 320 -13.82 -30.87 -18.95
N HIS A 321 -13.15 -29.99 -18.24
CA HIS A 321 -12.75 -28.66 -18.72
C HIS A 321 -11.84 -28.73 -19.97
N LYS A 322 -10.92 -29.71 -20.04
CA LYS A 322 -10.02 -29.89 -21.19
C LYS A 322 -10.77 -30.22 -22.48
N TYR A 323 -11.81 -31.03 -22.37
CA TYR A 323 -12.58 -31.51 -23.54
C TYR A 323 -13.86 -30.72 -23.83
N ALA A 324 -14.17 -29.68 -23.00
CA ALA A 324 -15.25 -28.77 -23.29
C ALA A 324 -14.86 -27.84 -24.46
N SER A 325 -15.74 -27.70 -25.43
CA SER A 325 -15.60 -26.78 -26.56
C SER A 325 -15.78 -25.32 -26.09
N GLU A 326 -15.17 -24.37 -26.80
CA GLU A 326 -15.37 -22.93 -26.55
C GLU A 326 -16.72 -22.46 -27.07
N ASP A 327 -17.25 -23.12 -28.11
CA ASP A 327 -18.53 -22.76 -28.74
C ASP A 327 -19.74 -23.38 -28.04
N GLY A 328 -19.56 -24.06 -26.92
CA GLY A 328 -20.65 -24.69 -26.15
C GLY A 328 -21.15 -25.99 -26.70
N GLU A 329 -20.63 -26.49 -27.83
CA GLU A 329 -20.91 -27.83 -28.32
C GLU A 329 -20.18 -28.87 -27.45
N GLN A 330 -20.94 -29.69 -26.74
CA GLN A 330 -20.42 -30.72 -25.83
C GLN A 330 -20.25 -32.09 -26.49
N THR A 331 -20.20 -32.16 -27.82
CA THR A 331 -20.19 -33.40 -28.58
C THR A 331 -19.11 -34.42 -28.16
N VAL A 332 -17.91 -33.92 -27.78
CA VAL A 332 -16.81 -34.79 -27.33
C VAL A 332 -17.13 -35.38 -25.95
N LEU A 333 -17.69 -34.61 -25.05
CA LEU A 333 -18.06 -35.06 -23.70
C LEU A 333 -19.27 -36.02 -23.75
N GLU A 334 -20.21 -35.80 -24.65
CA GLU A 334 -21.32 -36.72 -24.91
C GLU A 334 -20.84 -38.08 -25.40
N ASN A 335 -19.87 -38.12 -26.30
CA ASN A 335 -19.26 -39.37 -26.79
C ASN A 335 -18.48 -40.12 -25.71
N MET A 336 -18.06 -39.42 -24.62
CA MET A 336 -17.34 -40.01 -23.49
C MET A 336 -18.25 -40.26 -22.25
N LYS A 337 -19.56 -40.12 -22.41
CA LYS A 337 -20.53 -40.20 -21.32
C LYS A 337 -20.35 -41.45 -20.47
N ASP A 338 -20.38 -42.61 -21.09
CA ASP A 338 -20.30 -43.91 -20.40
C ASP A 338 -18.95 -44.09 -19.68
N TYR A 339 -17.87 -43.61 -20.28
CA TYR A 339 -16.55 -43.63 -19.65
C TYR A 339 -16.53 -42.74 -18.40
N LEU A 340 -17.08 -41.51 -18.48
CA LEU A 340 -17.14 -40.57 -17.38
C LEU A 340 -18.03 -41.07 -16.23
N ILE A 341 -19.21 -41.62 -16.54
CA ILE A 341 -20.12 -42.21 -15.55
C ILE A 341 -19.43 -43.35 -14.80
N ASN A 342 -18.79 -44.29 -15.54
CA ASN A 342 -18.02 -45.38 -14.92
C ASN A 342 -16.86 -44.85 -14.07
N THR A 343 -16.19 -43.80 -14.51
CA THR A 343 -15.09 -43.16 -13.75
C THR A 343 -15.62 -42.49 -12.46
N ILE A 344 -16.77 -41.80 -12.54
CA ILE A 344 -17.45 -41.19 -11.39
C ILE A 344 -17.85 -42.25 -10.37
N GLN A 345 -18.48 -43.37 -10.84
CA GLN A 345 -18.86 -44.47 -9.99
C GLN A 345 -17.66 -45.02 -9.19
N ARG A 346 -16.56 -45.30 -9.91
CA ARG A 346 -15.33 -45.84 -9.28
C ARG A 346 -14.66 -44.84 -8.33
N THR A 347 -14.65 -43.54 -8.68
CA THR A 347 -13.96 -42.51 -7.93
C THR A 347 -14.69 -42.19 -6.62
N PHE A 348 -16.01 -42.18 -6.64
CA PHE A 348 -16.83 -41.78 -5.50
C PHE A 348 -17.57 -42.94 -4.82
N GLU A 349 -17.49 -44.14 -5.38
CA GLU A 349 -18.19 -45.35 -4.90
C GLU A 349 -19.71 -45.12 -4.78
N VAL A 350 -20.29 -44.53 -5.83
CA VAL A 350 -21.72 -44.17 -5.89
C VAL A 350 -22.48 -45.04 -6.90
N GLY A 351 -23.81 -45.16 -6.69
CA GLY A 351 -24.69 -45.84 -7.62
C GLY A 351 -24.83 -45.08 -8.93
N GLN A 352 -25.43 -45.82 -9.94
CA GLN A 352 -25.53 -45.27 -11.30
C GLN A 352 -26.33 -43.97 -11.39
N GLU A 353 -27.50 -43.92 -10.75
CA GLU A 353 -28.35 -42.71 -10.75
C GLU A 353 -27.63 -41.49 -10.19
N GLN A 354 -26.87 -41.68 -9.12
CA GLN A 354 -26.08 -40.60 -8.50
C GLN A 354 -24.89 -40.18 -9.40
N ALA A 355 -24.28 -41.13 -10.09
CA ALA A 355 -23.20 -40.86 -11.01
C ALA A 355 -23.70 -40.11 -12.28
N GLU A 356 -24.89 -40.39 -12.74
CA GLU A 356 -25.53 -39.66 -13.87
C GLU A 356 -25.87 -38.22 -13.44
N CYS A 357 -26.40 -38.01 -12.23
CA CYS A 357 -26.62 -36.66 -11.70
C CYS A 357 -25.30 -35.84 -11.60
N LEU A 358 -24.23 -36.46 -11.10
CA LEU A 358 -22.92 -35.81 -11.02
C LEU A 358 -22.32 -35.52 -12.40
N TYR A 359 -22.55 -36.39 -13.38
CA TYR A 359 -22.15 -36.13 -14.76
C TYR A 359 -22.84 -34.88 -15.32
N VAL A 360 -24.15 -34.73 -15.09
CA VAL A 360 -24.88 -33.52 -15.49
C VAL A 360 -24.34 -32.29 -14.78
N GLU A 361 -24.09 -32.36 -13.47
CA GLU A 361 -23.47 -31.27 -12.69
C GLU A 361 -22.10 -30.87 -13.23
N LEU A 362 -21.26 -31.84 -13.66
CA LEU A 362 -19.97 -31.59 -14.31
C LEU A 362 -20.12 -30.90 -15.68
N LEU A 363 -21.08 -31.32 -16.51
CA LEU A 363 -21.37 -30.65 -17.76
C LEU A 363 -21.83 -29.21 -17.57
N GLU A 364 -22.69 -28.93 -16.58
CA GLU A 364 -23.13 -27.58 -16.26
C GLU A 364 -21.93 -26.69 -15.82
N CYS A 365 -20.97 -27.26 -15.06
CA CYS A 365 -19.74 -26.55 -14.71
C CYS A 365 -18.95 -26.14 -15.98
N THR A 366 -18.88 -27.04 -16.99
CA THR A 366 -18.12 -26.79 -18.22
C THR A 366 -18.76 -25.75 -19.14
N ARG A 367 -20.07 -25.52 -19.06
CA ARG A 367 -20.74 -24.40 -19.76
C ARG A 367 -20.22 -23.03 -19.35
N LYS A 368 -19.61 -22.91 -18.16
CA LYS A 368 -18.98 -21.70 -17.63
C LYS A 368 -17.46 -21.83 -17.66
N LYS A 369 -16.90 -22.36 -18.77
CA LYS A 369 -15.46 -22.63 -18.93
C LYS A 369 -14.57 -21.45 -18.54
N ASN A 370 -14.98 -20.24 -18.91
CA ASN A 370 -14.22 -19.01 -18.62
C ASN A 370 -14.04 -18.70 -17.13
N LEU A 371 -14.91 -19.26 -16.27
CA LEU A 371 -14.85 -19.09 -14.80
C LEU A 371 -13.98 -20.16 -14.13
N ILE A 372 -13.58 -21.20 -14.88
CA ILE A 372 -12.76 -22.29 -14.35
C ILE A 372 -11.36 -22.22 -14.96
N THR A 373 -10.37 -22.10 -14.13
CA THR A 373 -8.95 -22.12 -14.53
C THR A 373 -8.29 -23.37 -13.96
N VAL A 374 -7.64 -24.15 -14.82
CA VAL A 374 -6.98 -25.40 -14.40
C VAL A 374 -5.49 -25.16 -14.23
N PHE A 375 -5.00 -25.35 -13.00
CA PHE A 375 -3.58 -25.35 -12.69
C PHE A 375 -2.98 -26.74 -12.89
N ARG A 376 -1.93 -26.84 -13.72
CA ARG A 376 -1.16 -28.07 -13.98
C ARG A 376 0.32 -27.84 -13.76
N ILE A 377 0.99 -28.81 -13.15
CA ILE A 377 2.45 -28.78 -13.09
C ILE A 377 3.00 -29.22 -14.46
N SER A 378 3.83 -28.37 -15.05
CA SER A 378 4.53 -28.70 -16.30
C SER A 378 5.64 -29.70 -16.02
N ASP A 379 5.59 -30.87 -16.65
CA ASP A 379 6.62 -31.92 -16.56
C ASP A 379 7.83 -31.67 -17.48
N ARG A 380 7.88 -30.52 -18.19
CA ARG A 380 8.99 -30.23 -19.09
C ARG A 380 10.27 -29.96 -18.29
N THR A 381 11.07 -31.00 -18.16
CA THR A 381 12.48 -30.96 -17.74
C THR A 381 13.28 -30.34 -18.89
N GLY A 382 13.72 -29.11 -18.72
CA GLY A 382 14.68 -28.49 -19.61
C GLY A 382 14.18 -27.23 -20.32
N GLY A 383 14.44 -26.10 -19.72
CA GLY A 383 14.23 -24.78 -20.29
C GLY A 383 13.59 -23.84 -19.26
N GLU A 384 14.23 -22.72 -19.00
CA GLU A 384 13.73 -21.57 -18.23
C GLU A 384 12.53 -20.91 -18.96
N GLY A 385 11.48 -21.66 -19.26
CA GLY A 385 10.27 -21.18 -19.92
C GLY A 385 9.08 -21.33 -19.00
N ASN A 386 8.68 -20.27 -18.33
CA ASN A 386 7.35 -19.98 -17.74
C ASN A 386 6.56 -21.20 -17.23
N ALA A 387 7.05 -21.87 -16.19
CA ALA A 387 6.19 -22.68 -15.36
C ALA A 387 5.24 -21.71 -14.64
N GLN A 388 3.97 -21.68 -15.06
CA GLN A 388 2.94 -20.84 -14.47
C GLN A 388 2.87 -21.14 -12.96
N GLU A 389 3.25 -20.17 -12.13
CA GLU A 389 3.20 -20.34 -10.69
C GLU A 389 1.74 -20.31 -10.21
N LEU A 390 1.39 -21.10 -9.19
CA LEU A 390 0.02 -21.19 -8.69
C LEU A 390 -0.54 -19.83 -8.24
N ASP A 391 0.30 -19.00 -7.62
CA ASP A 391 -0.10 -17.64 -7.22
C ASP A 391 -0.48 -16.79 -8.44
N GLN A 392 0.28 -16.86 -9.52
CA GLN A 392 -0.05 -16.20 -10.79
C GLN A 392 -1.37 -16.74 -11.35
N THR A 393 -1.57 -18.07 -11.35
CA THR A 393 -2.81 -18.70 -11.82
C THR A 393 -4.03 -18.21 -11.04
N ILE A 394 -3.93 -18.12 -9.71
CA ILE A 394 -5.02 -17.61 -8.84
C ILE A 394 -5.39 -16.17 -9.21
N LEU A 395 -4.39 -15.30 -9.40
CA LEU A 395 -4.63 -13.90 -9.70
C LEU A 395 -5.10 -13.68 -11.15
N THR A 396 -4.56 -14.43 -12.11
CA THR A 396 -4.99 -14.39 -13.52
C THR A 396 -6.43 -14.90 -13.70
N ALA A 397 -6.85 -15.91 -12.91
CA ALA A 397 -8.22 -16.41 -12.95
C ALA A 397 -9.26 -15.31 -12.62
N LEU A 398 -8.92 -14.37 -11.73
CA LEU A 398 -9.76 -13.23 -11.40
C LEU A 398 -9.92 -12.26 -12.58
N PHE A 399 -8.85 -11.99 -13.32
CA PHE A 399 -8.92 -11.12 -14.50
C PHE A 399 -9.75 -11.72 -15.64
N LYS A 400 -9.65 -13.03 -15.84
CA LYS A 400 -10.41 -13.73 -16.89
C LYS A 400 -11.90 -13.84 -16.60
N SER A 401 -12.26 -13.95 -15.33
CA SER A 401 -13.63 -14.25 -14.88
C SER A 401 -14.51 -13.03 -14.70
N GLN A 402 -13.93 -11.92 -14.29
CA GLN A 402 -14.62 -10.67 -14.10
C GLN A 402 -14.37 -9.84 -15.35
N HIS A 403 -15.44 -9.38 -16.03
CA HIS A 403 -15.33 -8.44 -17.15
C HIS A 403 -14.88 -7.05 -16.67
N LEU A 404 -13.72 -7.03 -15.99
CA LEU A 404 -13.12 -5.80 -15.47
C LEU A 404 -12.53 -4.99 -16.62
N SER A 405 -12.75 -3.70 -16.60
CA SER A 405 -12.04 -2.79 -17.49
C SER A 405 -10.53 -2.87 -17.24
N PRO A 406 -9.67 -2.57 -18.22
CA PRO A 406 -8.23 -2.58 -18.03
C PRO A 406 -7.76 -1.69 -16.87
N SER A 407 -8.44 -0.59 -16.61
CA SER A 407 -8.13 0.31 -15.47
C SER A 407 -8.46 -0.33 -14.12
N GLU A 408 -9.55 -1.09 -14.02
CA GLU A 408 -9.89 -1.83 -12.79
C GLU A 408 -8.92 -2.99 -12.54
N GLN A 409 -8.53 -3.71 -13.61
CA GLN A 409 -7.50 -4.75 -13.53
C GLN A 409 -6.16 -4.17 -13.04
N LEU A 410 -5.76 -3.01 -13.56
CA LEU A 410 -4.55 -2.30 -13.13
C LEU A 410 -4.63 -1.87 -11.67
N SER A 411 -5.76 -1.34 -11.23
CA SER A 411 -5.98 -0.95 -9.83
C SER A 411 -5.87 -2.16 -8.89
N LEU A 412 -6.39 -3.33 -9.27
CA LEU A 412 -6.24 -4.58 -8.51
C LEU A 412 -4.78 -5.05 -8.47
N ALA A 413 -4.11 -5.09 -9.61
CA ALA A 413 -2.70 -5.49 -9.69
C ALA A 413 -1.81 -4.58 -8.82
N LEU A 414 -2.10 -3.29 -8.81
CA LEU A 414 -1.43 -2.29 -7.99
C LEU A 414 -1.72 -2.50 -6.49
N THR A 415 -2.98 -2.77 -6.13
CA THR A 415 -3.39 -3.09 -4.76
C THR A 415 -2.66 -4.33 -4.22
N TRP A 416 -2.45 -5.33 -5.08
CA TRP A 416 -1.71 -6.56 -4.74
C TRP A 416 -0.19 -6.41 -4.85
N ASN A 417 0.31 -5.30 -5.37
CA ASN A 417 1.73 -5.07 -5.67
C ASN A 417 2.34 -6.14 -6.59
N ARG A 418 1.62 -6.47 -7.67
CA ARG A 418 2.01 -7.51 -8.64
C ARG A 418 2.28 -6.89 -10.01
N VAL A 419 3.45 -6.28 -10.14
CA VAL A 419 3.95 -5.70 -11.41
C VAL A 419 4.12 -6.75 -12.50
N ASP A 420 4.53 -7.96 -12.12
CA ASP A 420 4.68 -9.10 -13.03
C ASP A 420 3.38 -9.40 -13.78
N ILE A 421 2.25 -9.43 -13.07
CA ILE A 421 0.92 -9.65 -13.65
C ILE A 421 0.48 -8.44 -14.47
N ALA A 422 0.72 -7.22 -13.99
CA ALA A 422 0.40 -6.03 -14.74
C ALA A 422 1.13 -6.02 -16.10
N ARG A 423 2.40 -6.40 -16.12
CA ARG A 423 3.23 -6.46 -17.34
C ARG A 423 2.80 -7.57 -18.30
N SER A 424 2.43 -8.76 -17.79
CA SER A 424 2.09 -9.91 -18.63
C SER A 424 0.65 -9.91 -19.14
N GLU A 425 -0.31 -9.42 -18.34
CA GLU A 425 -1.74 -9.58 -18.63
C GLU A 425 -2.44 -8.24 -18.97
N ILE A 426 -1.92 -7.10 -18.50
CA ILE A 426 -2.60 -5.81 -18.63
C ILE A 426 -1.91 -4.93 -19.68
N PHE A 427 -0.58 -4.78 -19.62
CA PHE A 427 0.20 -4.01 -20.58
C PHE A 427 0.66 -4.90 -21.76
N VAL A 428 -0.32 -5.50 -22.45
CA VAL A 428 -0.06 -6.32 -23.63
C VAL A 428 0.11 -5.41 -24.86
N TYR A 429 0.98 -5.82 -25.77
CA TYR A 429 1.25 -5.08 -27.01
C TYR A 429 -0.04 -4.78 -27.78
N GLY A 430 -0.25 -3.51 -28.14
CA GLY A 430 -1.43 -3.04 -28.86
C GLY A 430 -2.59 -2.55 -28.00
N GLN A 431 -2.46 -2.55 -26.67
CA GLN A 431 -3.44 -1.94 -25.77
C GLN A 431 -3.32 -0.42 -25.80
N GLU A 432 -4.33 0.26 -26.31
CA GLU A 432 -4.41 1.71 -26.24
C GLU A 432 -5.11 2.15 -24.94
N TRP A 433 -4.51 3.10 -24.25
CA TRP A 433 -5.05 3.67 -23.02
C TRP A 433 -5.69 5.03 -23.32
N PRO A 434 -6.92 5.30 -22.89
CA PRO A 434 -7.51 6.64 -22.97
C PRO A 434 -6.63 7.66 -22.25
N VAL A 435 -6.59 8.89 -22.74
CA VAL A 435 -5.81 9.97 -22.11
C VAL A 435 -6.26 10.17 -20.67
N GLY A 436 -5.32 10.11 -19.74
CA GLY A 436 -5.60 10.24 -18.30
C GLY A 436 -6.06 8.96 -17.58
N ALA A 437 -6.28 7.85 -18.29
CA ALA A 437 -6.70 6.59 -17.66
C ALA A 437 -5.63 6.00 -16.72
N LEU A 438 -4.35 6.28 -16.98
CA LEU A 438 -3.24 5.83 -16.13
C LEU A 438 -2.92 6.80 -14.97
N ASP A 439 -3.52 7.98 -14.95
CA ASP A 439 -3.23 9.01 -13.94
C ASP A 439 -3.64 8.57 -12.55
N GLU A 440 -4.81 7.94 -12.42
CA GLU A 440 -5.29 7.42 -11.14
C GLU A 440 -4.39 6.29 -10.62
N ALA A 441 -3.97 5.40 -11.51
CA ALA A 441 -3.02 4.33 -11.18
C ALA A 441 -1.65 4.91 -10.76
N MET A 442 -1.17 5.97 -11.42
CA MET A 442 0.05 6.66 -11.04
C MET A 442 -0.08 7.30 -9.65
N MET A 443 -1.22 7.92 -9.33
CA MET A 443 -1.48 8.50 -8.02
C MET A 443 -1.42 7.42 -6.93
N GLN A 444 -2.13 6.32 -7.11
CA GLN A 444 -2.11 5.18 -6.19
C GLN A 444 -0.71 4.56 -6.06
N ALA A 445 0.05 4.46 -7.14
CA ALA A 445 1.42 3.92 -7.12
C ALA A 445 2.36 4.81 -6.28
N LEU A 446 2.25 6.13 -6.41
CA LEU A 446 3.02 7.09 -5.62
C LEU A 446 2.61 7.05 -4.15
N GLU A 447 1.31 7.07 -3.84
CA GLU A 447 0.79 7.03 -2.47
C GLU A 447 1.24 5.79 -1.69
N HIS A 448 1.20 4.63 -2.34
CA HIS A 448 1.53 3.34 -1.72
C HIS A 448 3.01 2.96 -1.85
N ASP A 449 3.86 3.87 -2.35
CA ASP A 449 5.30 3.65 -2.52
C ASP A 449 5.63 2.42 -3.41
N ARG A 450 4.89 2.29 -4.55
CA ARG A 450 5.03 1.17 -5.50
C ARG A 450 5.98 1.54 -6.65
N ILE A 451 7.27 1.51 -6.37
CA ILE A 451 8.34 1.97 -7.27
C ILE A 451 8.28 1.29 -8.64
N ASP A 452 8.13 -0.04 -8.66
CA ASP A 452 8.12 -0.81 -9.91
C ASP A 452 6.88 -0.52 -10.77
N PHE A 453 5.73 -0.17 -10.13
CA PHE A 453 4.56 0.32 -10.86
C PHE A 453 4.78 1.72 -11.42
N VAL A 454 5.42 2.61 -10.69
CA VAL A 454 5.76 3.94 -11.20
C VAL A 454 6.66 3.80 -12.43
N LYS A 455 7.68 2.94 -12.39
CA LYS A 455 8.53 2.62 -13.56
C LYS A 455 7.71 2.11 -14.74
N LEU A 456 6.85 1.11 -14.49
CA LEU A 456 6.01 0.51 -15.52
C LEU A 456 5.08 1.56 -16.18
N LEU A 457 4.48 2.44 -15.38
CA LEU A 457 3.59 3.50 -15.88
C LEU A 457 4.35 4.57 -16.68
N LEU A 458 5.56 4.91 -16.27
CA LEU A 458 6.44 5.80 -17.03
C LEU A 458 6.86 5.18 -18.37
N GLU A 459 7.22 3.89 -18.37
CA GLU A 459 7.54 3.12 -19.58
C GLU A 459 6.36 3.08 -20.58
N ASN A 460 5.11 3.11 -20.07
CA ASN A 460 3.88 3.13 -20.86
C ASN A 460 3.33 4.54 -21.17
N GLY A 461 4.19 5.57 -21.07
CA GLY A 461 3.92 6.89 -21.63
C GLY A 461 3.16 7.84 -20.71
N VAL A 462 3.08 7.60 -19.41
CA VAL A 462 2.53 8.59 -18.47
C VAL A 462 3.43 9.82 -18.43
N SER A 463 2.90 10.97 -18.82
CA SER A 463 3.60 12.23 -18.77
C SER A 463 3.46 12.88 -17.40
N MET A 464 4.53 12.89 -16.61
CA MET A 464 4.53 13.51 -15.28
C MET A 464 4.21 15.00 -15.33
N ARG A 465 4.55 15.69 -16.41
CA ARG A 465 4.25 17.11 -16.62
C ARG A 465 2.74 17.39 -16.72
N LYS A 466 1.98 16.46 -17.31
CA LYS A 466 0.52 16.54 -17.38
C LYS A 466 -0.14 16.00 -16.10
N PHE A 467 0.47 14.99 -15.51
CA PHE A 467 -0.03 14.32 -14.32
C PHE A 467 0.05 15.20 -13.07
N LEU A 468 1.22 15.81 -12.80
CA LEU A 468 1.46 16.54 -11.55
C LEU A 468 0.76 17.90 -11.54
N THR A 469 -0.26 18.01 -10.72
CA THR A 469 -1.00 19.25 -10.47
C THR A 469 -0.86 19.67 -9.01
N ILE A 470 -1.17 20.93 -8.70
CA ILE A 470 -1.14 21.45 -7.31
C ILE A 470 -1.97 20.59 -6.36
N PRO A 471 -3.25 20.25 -6.67
CA PRO A 471 -4.05 19.41 -5.79
C PRO A 471 -3.45 18.01 -5.59
N ARG A 472 -2.94 17.38 -6.65
CA ARG A 472 -2.32 16.05 -6.54
C ARG A 472 -1.05 16.06 -5.70
N LEU A 473 -0.19 17.08 -5.88
CA LEU A 473 1.01 17.22 -5.07
C LEU A 473 0.66 17.44 -3.57
N GLU A 474 -0.34 18.26 -3.29
CA GLU A 474 -0.81 18.49 -1.92
C GLU A 474 -1.42 17.22 -1.32
N GLU A 475 -2.15 16.44 -2.10
CA GLU A 475 -2.69 15.14 -1.70
C GLU A 475 -1.58 14.14 -1.35
N LEU A 476 -0.52 14.06 -2.15
CA LEU A 476 0.66 13.23 -1.88
C LEU A 476 1.33 13.58 -0.55
N TYR A 477 1.43 14.86 -0.18
CA TYR A 477 1.97 15.27 1.11
C TYR A 477 1.06 14.93 2.31
N ASN A 478 -0.23 14.74 2.07
CA ASN A 478 -1.25 14.42 3.08
C ASN A 478 -1.63 12.93 3.13
N THR A 479 -1.01 12.11 2.31
CA THR A 479 -1.28 10.67 2.33
C THR A 479 -0.87 10.06 3.67
N LYS A 480 -1.68 9.12 4.17
CA LYS A 480 -1.38 8.30 5.34
C LYS A 480 -0.71 6.98 4.99
N GLN A 481 -0.56 6.72 3.71
CA GLN A 481 0.03 5.50 3.18
C GLN A 481 1.56 5.65 3.08
N GLY A 482 2.28 4.53 3.19
CA GLY A 482 3.74 4.51 3.07
C GLY A 482 4.48 4.66 4.41
N PRO A 483 5.76 5.05 4.39
CA PRO A 483 6.61 5.20 5.57
C PRO A 483 6.09 6.25 6.57
N SER A 484 6.53 6.16 7.83
CA SER A 484 6.19 7.14 8.85
C SER A 484 6.66 8.54 8.44
N ASN A 485 5.72 9.49 8.43
CA ASN A 485 6.00 10.85 8.00
C ASN A 485 6.67 11.66 9.13
N THR A 486 7.92 12.06 8.90
CA THR A 486 8.70 12.90 9.85
C THR A 486 8.42 14.39 9.69
N MET A 487 7.77 14.81 8.61
CA MET A 487 7.51 16.22 8.30
C MET A 487 6.70 16.95 9.38
N GLY A 488 5.83 16.22 10.10
CA GLY A 488 5.03 16.78 11.19
C GLY A 488 5.84 17.35 12.35
N PHE A 489 7.04 16.81 12.61
CA PHE A 489 7.95 17.35 13.63
C PHE A 489 8.52 18.69 13.18
N ILE A 490 9.12 18.71 11.99
CA ILE A 490 9.75 19.92 11.43
C ILE A 490 8.73 21.06 11.28
N LEU A 491 7.49 20.71 10.91
CA LEU A 491 6.44 21.72 10.77
C LEU A 491 6.03 22.32 12.12
N ARG A 492 6.08 21.59 13.22
CA ARG A 492 5.76 22.13 14.57
C ARG A 492 6.71 23.22 14.98
N ASP A 493 7.99 23.15 14.60
CA ASP A 493 8.98 24.19 14.90
C ASP A 493 8.69 25.47 14.11
N VAL A 494 8.27 25.33 12.87
CA VAL A 494 7.89 26.46 12.02
C VAL A 494 6.50 27.00 12.41
N ARG A 495 5.62 26.12 12.91
CA ARG A 495 4.23 26.42 13.30
C ARG A 495 3.85 25.71 14.60
N PRO A 496 4.04 26.32 15.78
CA PRO A 496 3.85 25.65 17.06
C PRO A 496 2.41 25.24 17.39
N HIS A 497 1.39 25.78 16.70
CA HIS A 497 -0.02 25.50 17.02
C HIS A 497 -0.75 24.81 15.85
N ILE A 498 -0.45 23.53 15.61
CA ILE A 498 -1.13 22.72 14.61
C ILE A 498 -2.17 21.81 15.28
N PRO A 499 -3.47 21.90 14.94
CA PRO A 499 -4.48 20.98 15.47
C PRO A 499 -4.28 19.55 14.97
N ARG A 500 -4.72 18.56 15.76
CA ARG A 500 -4.70 17.16 15.34
C ARG A 500 -5.55 16.97 14.09
N GLY A 501 -5.01 16.26 13.09
CA GLY A 501 -5.69 16.03 11.79
C GLY A 501 -5.59 17.21 10.83
N TYR A 502 -4.65 18.12 11.03
CA TYR A 502 -4.37 19.21 10.10
C TYR A 502 -3.90 18.68 8.74
N MET A 503 -4.45 19.24 7.67
CA MET A 503 -4.01 18.94 6.30
C MET A 503 -2.96 19.98 5.88
N TYR A 504 -1.79 19.50 5.49
CA TYR A 504 -0.68 20.37 5.07
C TYR A 504 -1.01 21.06 3.74
N THR A 505 -0.78 22.36 3.69
CA THR A 505 -0.82 23.13 2.44
C THR A 505 0.55 23.19 1.80
N LEU A 506 0.64 23.41 0.48
CA LEU A 506 1.95 23.59 -0.17
C LEU A 506 2.72 24.78 0.39
N HIS A 507 2.05 25.79 0.97
CA HIS A 507 2.73 26.88 1.68
C HIS A 507 3.46 26.39 2.93
N ASP A 508 2.84 25.51 3.73
CA ASP A 508 3.46 24.90 4.90
C ASP A 508 4.68 24.07 4.48
N ILE A 509 4.55 23.29 3.41
CA ILE A 509 5.66 22.54 2.83
C ILE A 509 6.80 23.48 2.41
N GLY A 510 6.47 24.60 1.77
CA GLY A 510 7.45 25.61 1.39
C GLY A 510 8.21 26.18 2.61
N LEU A 511 7.55 26.40 3.72
CA LEU A 511 8.22 26.85 4.96
C LEU A 511 9.18 25.78 5.51
N VAL A 512 8.77 24.51 5.49
CA VAL A 512 9.63 23.38 5.87
C VAL A 512 10.86 23.29 4.96
N ILE A 513 10.67 23.36 3.65
CA ILE A 513 11.79 23.34 2.70
C ILE A 513 12.76 24.50 2.95
N ASN A 514 12.24 25.72 3.15
CA ASN A 514 13.07 26.90 3.42
C ASN A 514 13.88 26.74 4.72
N LYS A 515 13.29 26.16 5.78
CA LYS A 515 14.00 25.87 7.03
C LYS A 515 15.14 24.87 6.78
N LEU A 516 14.86 23.76 6.14
CA LEU A 516 15.85 22.71 5.89
C LEU A 516 16.97 23.12 4.94
N MET A 517 16.68 23.94 3.95
CA MET A 517 17.67 24.43 2.99
C MET A 517 18.51 25.59 3.52
N GLY A 518 18.01 26.31 4.56
CA GLY A 518 18.81 27.30 5.29
C GLY A 518 19.25 28.51 4.44
N GLY A 519 18.38 29.02 3.55
CA GLY A 519 18.66 30.19 2.71
C GLY A 519 19.30 29.88 1.35
N ALA A 520 19.86 28.68 1.17
CA ALA A 520 20.44 28.26 -0.12
C ALA A 520 19.39 28.05 -1.23
N TYR A 521 18.15 27.85 -0.87
CA TYR A 521 17.03 27.66 -1.79
C TYR A 521 15.73 28.15 -1.14
N ARG A 522 14.96 28.91 -1.89
CA ARG A 522 13.65 29.39 -1.44
C ARG A 522 12.55 28.72 -2.26
N ALA A 523 11.75 27.93 -1.59
CA ALA A 523 10.66 27.19 -2.23
C ALA A 523 9.70 28.13 -2.97
N PRO A 524 9.33 27.83 -4.23
CA PRO A 524 8.40 28.66 -5.01
C PRO A 524 7.04 28.80 -4.36
N TYR A 525 6.63 27.85 -3.49
CA TYR A 525 5.33 27.85 -2.80
C TYR A 525 5.14 29.03 -1.85
N THR A 526 6.21 29.64 -1.35
CA THR A 526 6.15 30.82 -0.48
C THR A 526 6.07 32.14 -1.22
N ARG A 527 6.33 32.15 -2.54
CA ARG A 527 6.34 33.37 -3.38
C ARG A 527 4.92 33.88 -3.66
N ARG A 528 4.75 35.20 -3.78
CA ARG A 528 3.45 35.84 -4.01
C ARG A 528 2.78 35.35 -5.31
N LYS A 529 3.55 35.22 -6.41
CA LYS A 529 3.04 34.72 -7.70
C LYS A 529 2.39 33.34 -7.56
N PHE A 530 3.08 32.42 -6.86
CA PHE A 530 2.55 31.07 -6.64
C PHE A 530 1.28 31.08 -5.75
N ARG A 531 1.25 31.89 -4.69
CA ARG A 531 0.09 32.01 -3.81
C ARG A 531 -1.19 32.43 -4.55
N LEU A 532 -1.07 33.35 -5.53
CA LEU A 532 -2.20 33.77 -6.36
C LEU A 532 -2.72 32.61 -7.26
N ILE A 533 -1.81 31.87 -7.87
CA ILE A 533 -2.13 30.73 -8.72
C ILE A 533 -2.76 29.61 -7.86
N TYR A 534 -2.17 29.30 -6.72
CA TYR A 534 -2.66 28.32 -5.76
C TYR A 534 -4.10 28.67 -5.33
N ALA A 535 -4.37 29.91 -4.95
CA ALA A 535 -5.69 30.36 -4.55
C ALA A 535 -6.73 30.18 -5.69
N LYS A 536 -6.36 30.45 -6.94
CA LYS A 536 -7.22 30.28 -8.11
C LYS A 536 -7.53 28.81 -8.40
N VAL A 537 -6.52 27.94 -8.31
CA VAL A 537 -6.65 26.51 -8.58
C VAL A 537 -7.45 25.81 -7.49
N MET A 538 -7.13 26.06 -6.22
CA MET A 538 -7.77 25.39 -5.09
C MET A 538 -9.24 25.78 -4.93
N LYS A 539 -9.66 26.98 -5.32
CA LYS A 539 -11.08 27.35 -5.35
C LYS A 539 -11.92 26.47 -6.27
N LYS A 540 -11.33 25.87 -7.30
CA LYS A 540 -12.00 24.94 -8.23
C LYS A 540 -11.92 23.48 -7.77
N SER A 541 -11.14 23.16 -6.73
CA SER A 541 -10.97 21.81 -6.23
C SER A 541 -12.11 21.38 -5.31
N PRO A 542 -12.64 20.15 -5.42
CA PRO A 542 -13.70 19.63 -4.54
C PRO A 542 -13.29 19.60 -3.06
N ASN A 543 -12.00 19.56 -2.75
CA ASN A 543 -11.47 19.56 -1.38
C ASN A 543 -11.36 20.96 -0.75
N PHE A 544 -11.70 22.02 -1.47
CA PHE A 544 -11.59 23.41 -0.98
C PHE A 544 -12.39 23.65 0.31
N HIS A 545 -13.61 23.12 0.40
CA HIS A 545 -14.47 23.30 1.58
C HIS A 545 -13.90 22.68 2.87
N ARG A 546 -13.07 21.67 2.75
CA ARG A 546 -12.45 20.99 3.90
C ARG A 546 -11.33 21.81 4.56
N ASN A 547 -10.66 22.66 3.79
CA ASN A 547 -9.50 23.47 4.21
C ASN A 547 -9.78 24.99 4.27
N SER A 548 -11.03 25.42 4.08
CA SER A 548 -11.38 26.85 3.90
C SER A 548 -10.95 27.74 5.07
N ALA A 549 -11.00 27.25 6.31
CA ALA A 549 -10.60 28.04 7.49
C ALA A 549 -9.09 28.36 7.51
N SER A 550 -8.26 27.38 7.15
CA SER A 550 -6.79 27.59 7.04
C SER A 550 -6.47 28.45 5.83
N PHE A 551 -7.17 28.26 4.73
CA PHE A 551 -7.00 29.02 3.50
C PHE A 551 -7.28 30.52 3.71
N ILE A 552 -8.40 30.88 4.34
CA ILE A 552 -8.79 32.27 4.61
C ILE A 552 -7.78 32.96 5.54
N LYS A 553 -7.22 32.27 6.51
CA LYS A 553 -6.26 32.81 7.45
C LYS A 553 -4.94 33.23 6.80
N TYR A 554 -4.49 32.51 5.74
CA TYR A 554 -3.19 32.74 5.11
C TYR A 554 -3.23 33.53 3.82
N TYR A 555 -4.31 33.39 3.06
CA TYR A 555 -4.43 34.00 1.73
C TYR A 555 -5.33 35.26 1.73
N GLY A 556 -5.91 35.62 2.88
CA GLY A 556 -6.75 36.81 3.03
C GLY A 556 -8.03 36.77 2.21
N ASN A 557 -8.79 37.83 2.27
CA ASN A 557 -10.03 37.97 1.51
C ASN A 557 -9.69 38.35 0.04
N THR A 558 -9.33 37.34 -0.76
CA THR A 558 -8.79 37.49 -2.13
C THR A 558 -9.78 38.01 -3.18
N ASN A 559 -11.02 38.36 -2.77
CA ASN A 559 -12.02 38.87 -3.72
C ASN A 559 -11.64 40.20 -4.36
N LEU A 560 -10.84 41.04 -3.68
CA LEU A 560 -10.38 42.32 -4.21
C LEU A 560 -9.19 42.22 -5.18
N THR A 561 -8.25 41.28 -4.92
CA THR A 561 -7.04 41.12 -5.76
C THR A 561 -7.29 40.32 -7.03
N LEU A 562 -8.30 39.45 -7.06
CA LEU A 562 -8.65 38.64 -8.25
C LEU A 562 -9.38 39.46 -9.35
N SER A 563 -10.04 40.54 -8.99
CA SER A 563 -10.69 41.40 -9.98
C SER A 563 -9.70 42.25 -10.80
N LEU A 564 -8.53 42.54 -10.23
CA LEU A 564 -7.46 43.31 -10.91
C LEU A 564 -6.62 42.49 -11.88
N LEU A 565 -6.55 41.15 -11.70
CA LEU A 565 -5.77 40.23 -12.53
C LEU A 565 -6.59 39.53 -13.65
N ALA A 566 -7.89 39.77 -13.72
CA ALA A 566 -8.76 39.14 -14.72
C ALA A 566 -8.51 39.61 -16.17
N GLY A 567 -7.67 40.62 -16.36
CA GLY A 567 -7.42 41.24 -17.68
C GLY A 567 -6.22 40.70 -18.48
N THR A 568 -5.33 39.85 -17.91
CA THR A 568 -4.05 39.57 -18.55
C THR A 568 -3.56 38.11 -18.41
N MET A 569 -4.45 37.11 -18.35
CA MET A 569 -4.02 35.72 -18.32
C MET A 569 -4.51 34.92 -19.55
N PRO A 570 -3.64 34.10 -20.17
CA PRO A 570 -4.03 33.26 -21.28
C PRO A 570 -5.06 32.20 -20.87
N THR A 571 -5.94 31.92 -21.79
CA THR A 571 -7.05 30.96 -21.69
C THR A 571 -6.59 29.54 -21.34
N SER A 572 -7.37 28.88 -20.57
CA SER A 572 -7.40 27.68 -19.75
C SER A 572 -6.75 26.36 -20.22
N GLU A 573 -5.98 26.28 -21.28
CA GLU A 573 -5.51 24.97 -21.79
C GLU A 573 -4.04 24.63 -21.50
N ASN A 574 -3.21 25.56 -21.00
CA ASN A 574 -1.76 25.34 -20.78
C ASN A 574 -1.30 25.62 -19.35
N MET A 575 -2.10 25.33 -18.34
CA MET A 575 -1.65 25.44 -16.94
C MET A 575 -0.85 24.19 -16.52
N HIS A 576 0.26 23.91 -17.18
CA HIS A 576 1.31 23.03 -16.67
C HIS A 576 2.01 23.76 -15.53
N MET A 577 1.59 23.48 -14.30
CA MET A 577 1.98 24.24 -13.11
C MET A 577 3.40 23.95 -12.67
N PHE A 578 3.92 22.78 -13.00
CA PHE A 578 5.28 22.37 -12.67
C PHE A 578 6.05 22.09 -13.95
N GLU A 579 7.01 22.94 -14.23
CA GLU A 579 7.90 22.78 -15.38
C GLU A 579 8.80 21.55 -15.22
N TYR A 580 9.22 21.29 -13.98
CA TYR A 580 10.10 20.18 -13.59
C TYR A 580 9.45 19.28 -12.54
N PRO A 581 8.48 18.44 -12.93
CA PRO A 581 7.70 17.64 -12.00
C PRO A 581 8.52 16.62 -11.20
N PHE A 582 9.63 16.13 -11.77
CA PHE A 582 10.51 15.21 -11.08
C PHE A 582 11.32 15.88 -9.95
N ASN A 583 11.57 17.18 -10.02
CA ASN A 583 12.21 17.93 -8.92
C ASN A 583 11.25 18.04 -7.73
N GLU A 584 9.98 18.34 -7.99
CA GLU A 584 8.94 18.43 -6.96
C GLU A 584 8.67 17.07 -6.30
N LEU A 585 8.62 16.00 -7.10
CA LEU A 585 8.45 14.65 -6.60
C LEU A 585 9.68 14.11 -5.87
N LEU A 586 10.89 14.53 -6.26
CA LEU A 586 12.11 14.23 -5.50
C LEU A 586 12.01 14.82 -4.09
N ILE A 587 11.69 16.12 -3.99
CA ILE A 587 11.55 16.80 -2.70
C ILE A 587 10.46 16.13 -1.85
N TRP A 588 9.30 15.80 -2.46
CA TRP A 588 8.24 15.06 -1.79
C TRP A 588 8.72 13.70 -1.26
N ALA A 589 9.41 12.93 -2.08
CA ALA A 589 9.89 11.60 -1.71
C ALA A 589 10.93 11.66 -0.58
N VAL A 590 11.84 12.66 -0.62
CA VAL A 590 12.83 12.92 0.43
C VAL A 590 12.15 13.29 1.75
N LEU A 591 11.23 14.28 1.74
CA LEU A 591 10.54 14.75 2.94
C LEU A 591 9.63 13.68 3.57
N THR A 592 9.13 12.74 2.77
CA THR A 592 8.30 11.63 3.24
C THR A 592 9.08 10.32 3.48
N LYS A 593 10.41 10.36 3.50
CA LYS A 593 11.30 9.19 3.75
C LYS A 593 11.18 8.05 2.75
N ARG A 594 10.84 8.32 1.48
CA ARG A 594 10.69 7.32 0.43
C ARG A 594 11.97 7.22 -0.40
N GLN A 595 13.01 6.58 0.16
CA GLN A 595 14.36 6.59 -0.43
C GLN A 595 14.41 6.01 -1.85
N GLU A 596 13.81 4.84 -2.08
CA GLU A 596 13.82 4.20 -3.40
C GLU A 596 13.03 5.04 -4.44
N MET A 597 11.94 5.67 -4.00
CA MET A 597 11.17 6.61 -4.83
C MET A 597 11.99 7.85 -5.14
N ALA A 598 12.71 8.38 -4.15
CA ALA A 598 13.60 9.54 -4.36
C ALA A 598 14.70 9.23 -5.38
N LEU A 599 15.31 8.04 -5.32
CA LEU A 599 16.28 7.59 -6.30
C LEU A 599 15.66 7.45 -7.71
N LEU A 600 14.44 6.94 -7.81
CA LEU A 600 13.73 6.87 -9.08
C LEU A 600 13.46 8.27 -9.65
N MET A 601 13.00 9.24 -8.84
CA MET A 601 12.76 10.61 -9.27
C MET A 601 14.07 11.34 -9.63
N TRP A 602 15.17 10.99 -8.97
CA TRP A 602 16.50 11.48 -9.33
C TRP A 602 16.94 10.97 -10.70
N GLN A 603 16.72 9.69 -11.02
CA GLN A 603 17.09 9.09 -12.31
C GLN A 603 16.32 9.70 -13.49
N HIS A 604 15.11 10.21 -13.26
CA HIS A 604 14.28 10.81 -14.27
C HIS A 604 14.36 12.35 -14.21
N GLY A 605 14.15 12.98 -15.34
CA GLY A 605 14.17 14.45 -15.45
C GLY A 605 15.59 15.03 -15.55
N GLU A 606 15.69 16.33 -15.41
CA GLU A 606 16.88 17.14 -15.67
C GLU A 606 17.66 17.45 -14.39
N GLU A 607 18.83 18.09 -14.51
CA GLU A 607 19.64 18.64 -13.40
C GLU A 607 20.02 17.59 -12.32
N ALA A 608 20.50 16.42 -12.77
CA ALA A 608 20.79 15.29 -11.89
C ALA A 608 21.78 15.63 -10.74
N LEU A 609 22.81 16.45 -11.03
CA LEU A 609 23.78 16.86 -10.01
C LEU A 609 23.14 17.76 -8.95
N ALA A 610 22.35 18.76 -9.36
CA ALA A 610 21.62 19.63 -8.42
C ALA A 610 20.63 18.85 -7.57
N LYS A 611 19.86 17.90 -8.17
CA LYS A 611 18.92 17.04 -7.46
C LYS A 611 19.62 16.19 -6.39
N SER A 612 20.81 15.64 -6.68
CA SER A 612 21.54 14.86 -5.68
C SER A 612 22.04 15.73 -4.54
N LEU A 613 22.52 16.93 -4.81
CA LEU A 613 22.97 17.88 -3.78
C LEU A 613 21.82 18.35 -2.88
N VAL A 614 20.66 18.66 -3.48
CA VAL A 614 19.45 19.04 -2.73
C VAL A 614 18.94 17.87 -1.88
N GLY A 615 18.89 16.65 -2.44
CA GLY A 615 18.53 15.45 -1.69
C GLY A 615 19.45 15.20 -0.50
N CYS A 616 20.77 15.32 -0.72
CA CYS A 616 21.77 15.22 0.34
C CYS A 616 21.56 16.28 1.43
N LYS A 617 21.33 17.56 1.04
CA LYS A 617 21.11 18.66 1.99
C LYS A 617 19.85 18.42 2.83
N LEU A 618 18.73 18.06 2.19
CA LEU A 618 17.46 17.82 2.87
C LEU A 618 17.58 16.67 3.88
N TYR A 619 18.15 15.52 3.49
CA TYR A 619 18.32 14.39 4.41
C TYR A 619 19.26 14.72 5.56
N LYS A 620 20.38 15.42 5.33
CA LYS A 620 21.28 15.87 6.39
C LYS A 620 20.59 16.83 7.36
N ALA A 621 19.77 17.76 6.86
CA ALA A 621 19.04 18.70 7.68
C ALA A 621 17.93 17.99 8.47
N MET A 622 17.18 17.06 7.84
CA MET A 622 16.18 16.25 8.53
C MET A 622 16.80 15.36 9.62
N ALA A 623 17.99 14.79 9.37
CA ALA A 623 18.70 14.03 10.39
C ALA A 623 19.12 14.93 11.57
N HIS A 624 19.55 16.16 11.34
CA HIS A 624 19.88 17.11 12.38
C HIS A 624 18.65 17.46 13.25
N GLU A 625 17.52 17.80 12.63
CA GLU A 625 16.26 18.07 13.34
C GLU A 625 15.77 16.82 14.14
N ALA A 626 15.93 15.63 13.57
CA ALA A 626 15.58 14.38 14.27
C ALA A 626 16.46 14.11 15.50
N ALA A 627 17.71 14.57 15.49
CA ALA A 627 18.62 14.45 16.62
C ALA A 627 18.32 15.47 17.73
N GLU A 628 17.83 16.67 17.38
CA GLU A 628 17.47 17.71 18.33
C GLU A 628 16.16 17.39 19.08
N ASP A 629 15.22 16.70 18.45
CA ASP A 629 13.91 16.38 19.03
C ASP A 629 13.87 15.07 19.85
N ASP A 630 15.01 14.47 20.21
CA ASP A 630 15.10 13.17 20.88
C ASP A 630 14.26 12.05 20.21
N LEU A 631 14.13 12.12 18.89
CA LEU A 631 13.50 11.07 18.11
C LEU A 631 14.31 9.77 18.18
N GLU A 632 13.65 8.64 17.91
CA GLU A 632 14.28 7.33 17.92
C GLU A 632 15.61 7.34 17.13
N THR A 633 16.68 6.90 17.76
CA THR A 633 18.04 6.85 17.17
C THR A 633 18.07 6.16 15.79
N GLU A 634 17.15 5.22 15.57
CA GLU A 634 16.96 4.51 14.31
C GLU A 634 16.59 5.45 13.15
N ILE A 635 15.71 6.43 13.38
CA ILE A 635 15.29 7.40 12.36
C ILE A 635 16.46 8.31 11.96
N PHE A 636 17.24 8.75 12.93
CA PHE A 636 18.44 9.56 12.67
C PHE A 636 19.46 8.84 11.80
N GLU A 637 19.80 7.60 12.16
CA GLU A 637 20.77 6.80 11.39
C GLU A 637 20.24 6.46 9.98
N GLU A 638 18.96 6.19 9.84
CA GLU A 638 18.31 5.96 8.56
C GLU A 638 18.43 7.19 7.65
N LEU A 639 18.04 8.38 8.12
CA LEU A 639 18.13 9.63 7.36
C LEU A 639 19.57 9.98 7.01
N ARG A 640 20.52 9.75 7.92
CA ARG A 640 21.94 9.93 7.68
C ARG A 640 22.47 9.01 6.58
N SER A 641 22.05 7.75 6.61
CA SER A 641 22.38 6.77 5.57
C SER A 641 21.86 7.20 4.20
N TYR A 642 20.60 7.66 4.13
CA TYR A 642 20.00 8.16 2.89
C TYR A 642 20.75 9.40 2.35
N GLY A 643 21.08 10.33 3.25
CA GLY A 643 21.91 11.49 2.88
C GLY A 643 23.28 11.10 2.33
N LYS A 644 23.89 10.04 2.88
CA LYS A 644 25.16 9.53 2.40
C LYS A 644 25.08 8.93 1.00
N VAL A 645 23.99 8.20 0.69
CA VAL A 645 23.79 7.69 -0.68
C VAL A 645 23.76 8.82 -1.70
N PHE A 646 23.03 9.90 -1.45
CA PHE A 646 22.98 11.06 -2.35
C PHE A 646 24.31 11.82 -2.40
N GLU A 647 25.09 11.83 -1.32
CA GLU A 647 26.43 12.38 -1.29
C GLU A 647 27.38 11.60 -2.23
N ASP A 648 27.35 10.28 -2.15
CA ASP A 648 28.19 9.42 -2.98
C ASP A 648 27.78 9.52 -4.47
N ILE A 649 26.47 9.53 -4.77
CA ILE A 649 25.94 9.74 -6.13
C ILE A 649 26.42 11.06 -6.73
N ALA A 650 26.37 12.16 -5.97
CA ALA A 650 26.80 13.47 -6.45
C ALA A 650 28.29 13.48 -6.81
N LEU A 651 29.13 12.85 -5.98
CA LEU A 651 30.57 12.75 -6.21
C LEU A 651 30.89 11.88 -7.42
N GLU A 652 30.27 10.69 -7.52
CA GLU A 652 30.47 9.80 -8.67
C GLU A 652 30.04 10.44 -9.98
N LEU A 653 28.92 11.17 -9.98
CA LEU A 653 28.46 11.88 -11.16
C LEU A 653 29.41 12.98 -11.57
N LEU A 654 29.92 13.78 -10.62
CA LEU A 654 30.93 14.81 -10.90
C LEU A 654 32.22 14.21 -11.46
N ASP A 655 32.73 13.14 -10.84
CA ASP A 655 33.96 12.46 -11.29
C ASP A 655 33.78 11.87 -12.70
N PHE A 656 32.59 11.30 -12.99
CA PHE A 656 32.27 10.81 -14.33
C PHE A 656 32.26 11.94 -15.37
N CYS A 657 31.54 13.04 -15.10
CA CYS A 657 31.49 14.19 -16.01
C CYS A 657 32.90 14.80 -16.26
N TYR A 658 33.66 14.95 -15.19
CA TYR A 658 35.02 15.53 -15.28
C TYR A 658 36.00 14.67 -16.10
N ARG A 659 35.83 13.34 -16.05
CA ARG A 659 36.64 12.44 -16.90
C ARG A 659 36.26 12.51 -18.38
N GLN A 660 35.06 12.94 -18.69
CA GLN A 660 34.58 13.05 -20.07
C GLN A 660 34.96 14.40 -20.68
N ASP A 661 34.71 15.50 -19.97
CA ASP A 661 34.99 16.85 -20.42
C ASP A 661 35.10 17.78 -19.20
N ASP A 662 36.29 18.31 -18.96
CA ASP A 662 36.58 19.17 -17.81
C ASP A 662 36.00 20.57 -17.97
N ASP A 663 36.00 21.16 -19.19
CA ASP A 663 35.47 22.48 -19.45
C ASP A 663 33.94 22.51 -19.30
N GLN A 664 33.23 21.54 -19.88
CA GLN A 664 31.77 21.43 -19.71
C GLN A 664 31.38 21.14 -18.26
N THR A 665 32.18 20.37 -17.53
CA THR A 665 31.95 20.11 -16.12
C THR A 665 32.12 21.37 -15.26
N GLN A 666 33.08 22.23 -15.59
CA GLN A 666 33.23 23.52 -14.92
C GLN A 666 32.00 24.41 -15.18
N GLN A 667 31.49 24.46 -16.41
CA GLN A 667 30.26 25.17 -16.74
C GLN A 667 29.06 24.59 -15.96
N LEU A 668 28.92 23.26 -15.87
CA LEU A 668 27.87 22.58 -15.09
C LEU A 668 27.90 23.00 -13.62
N LEU A 669 29.06 23.15 -13.02
CA LEU A 669 29.22 23.57 -11.63
C LEU A 669 28.90 25.04 -11.40
N THR A 670 29.07 25.89 -12.41
CA THR A 670 28.98 27.35 -12.30
C THR A 670 27.74 27.96 -12.95
N CYS A 671 26.98 27.18 -13.75
CA CYS A 671 25.74 27.69 -14.33
C CYS A 671 24.68 27.94 -13.27
N GLU A 672 23.93 29.03 -13.44
CA GLU A 672 22.79 29.38 -12.57
C GLU A 672 21.59 28.53 -12.91
N LEU A 673 21.04 27.88 -11.87
CA LEU A 673 19.92 26.99 -11.96
C LEU A 673 18.64 27.73 -11.54
N GLN A 674 17.85 28.18 -12.50
CA GLN A 674 16.67 29.00 -12.25
C GLN A 674 15.65 28.28 -11.35
N ASN A 675 15.55 26.93 -11.47
CA ASN A 675 14.66 26.11 -10.66
C ASN A 675 15.08 26.02 -9.19
N TRP A 676 16.35 26.26 -8.92
CA TRP A 676 16.95 26.23 -7.59
C TRP A 676 17.30 27.63 -7.09
N SER A 677 16.44 28.60 -7.37
CA SER A 677 16.56 30.02 -6.94
C SER A 677 17.82 30.70 -7.45
N GLY A 678 18.28 30.37 -8.70
CA GLY A 678 19.47 30.90 -9.28
C GLY A 678 20.80 30.40 -8.67
N GLN A 679 20.73 29.40 -7.80
CA GLN A 679 21.91 28.77 -7.21
C GLN A 679 22.71 28.00 -8.26
N THR A 680 24.02 27.91 -8.07
CA THR A 680 24.87 27.01 -8.85
C THR A 680 25.05 25.66 -8.16
N CYS A 681 25.47 24.63 -8.90
CA CYS A 681 25.77 23.33 -8.25
C CYS A 681 26.85 23.46 -7.18
N LEU A 682 27.84 24.37 -7.41
CA LEU A 682 28.89 24.63 -6.42
C LEU A 682 28.34 25.26 -5.14
N SER A 683 27.42 26.23 -5.24
CA SER A 683 26.77 26.84 -4.07
C SER A 683 25.87 25.86 -3.32
N LEU A 684 25.15 24.99 -4.02
CA LEU A 684 24.39 23.91 -3.42
C LEU A 684 25.27 22.89 -2.69
N ALA A 685 26.44 22.58 -3.24
CA ALA A 685 27.42 21.69 -2.58
C ALA A 685 27.95 22.30 -1.27
N VAL A 686 28.20 23.63 -1.25
CA VAL A 686 28.55 24.36 -0.01
C VAL A 686 27.41 24.28 1.00
N ALA A 687 26.18 24.56 0.59
CA ALA A 687 25.01 24.51 1.44
C ALA A 687 24.77 23.11 2.02
N ALA A 688 25.05 22.05 1.23
CA ALA A 688 24.95 20.66 1.65
C ALA A 688 26.13 20.18 2.53
N ASN A 689 27.15 21.01 2.75
CA ASN A 689 28.41 20.63 3.41
C ASN A 689 29.02 19.37 2.79
N HIS A 690 29.09 19.36 1.44
CA HIS A 690 29.58 18.21 0.67
C HIS A 690 31.07 18.30 0.48
N ARG A 691 31.82 18.05 1.53
CA ARG A 691 33.29 18.21 1.55
C ARG A 691 34.03 17.44 0.44
N PRO A 692 33.69 16.16 0.14
CA PRO A 692 34.38 15.43 -0.92
C PRO A 692 34.24 16.09 -2.31
N LEU A 693 33.03 16.59 -2.65
CA LEU A 693 32.79 17.28 -3.92
C LEU A 693 33.54 18.62 -4.00
N LEU A 694 33.55 19.37 -2.91
CA LEU A 694 34.30 20.62 -2.83
C LEU A 694 35.83 20.39 -2.92
N ALA A 695 36.34 19.29 -2.40
CA ALA A 695 37.73 18.87 -2.50
C ALA A 695 38.09 18.29 -3.89
N HIS A 696 37.12 18.04 -4.75
CA HIS A 696 37.37 17.49 -6.09
C HIS A 696 38.20 18.46 -6.96
N PRO A 697 39.15 17.98 -7.79
CA PRO A 697 40.00 18.85 -8.59
C PRO A 697 39.27 19.92 -9.42
N CYS A 698 38.16 19.55 -10.06
CA CYS A 698 37.30 20.47 -10.81
C CYS A 698 36.80 21.64 -9.96
N SER A 699 36.24 21.32 -8.77
CA SER A 699 35.75 22.31 -7.82
C SER A 699 36.88 23.21 -7.32
N GLN A 700 38.07 22.64 -7.05
CA GLN A 700 39.21 23.38 -6.57
C GLN A 700 39.77 24.36 -7.64
N ILE A 701 39.74 24.00 -8.92
CA ILE A 701 40.12 24.89 -10.02
C ILE A 701 39.18 26.10 -10.04
N ILE A 702 37.87 25.86 -9.97
CA ILE A 702 36.85 26.94 -9.96
C ILE A 702 37.02 27.82 -8.73
N LEU A 703 37.20 27.25 -7.55
CA LEU A 703 37.37 27.99 -6.31
C LEU A 703 38.68 28.84 -6.35
N ALA A 704 39.74 28.28 -6.89
CA ALA A 704 41.00 29.02 -7.09
C ALA A 704 40.81 30.20 -8.09
N ASP A 705 40.00 29.99 -9.14
CA ASP A 705 39.71 31.03 -10.12
C ASP A 705 38.82 32.15 -9.56
N LEU A 706 37.86 31.77 -8.72
CA LEU A 706 37.02 32.71 -7.95
C LEU A 706 37.86 33.48 -6.92
N TRP A 707 38.80 32.79 -6.23
CA TRP A 707 39.72 33.43 -5.28
C TRP A 707 40.61 34.47 -5.93
N MET A 708 41.08 34.20 -7.14
CA MET A 708 41.90 35.15 -7.91
C MET A 708 41.10 36.34 -8.45
N GLY A 709 39.77 36.22 -8.48
CA GLY A 709 38.87 37.29 -8.90
C GLY A 709 39.16 37.75 -10.35
N GLY A 710 39.38 39.04 -10.53
CA GLY A 710 39.65 39.65 -11.85
C GLY A 710 41.03 39.33 -12.45
N LEU A 711 41.90 38.57 -11.76
CA LEU A 711 43.24 38.24 -12.24
C LEU A 711 43.21 36.95 -13.06
N ARG A 712 43.88 36.90 -14.20
CA ARG A 712 44.10 35.66 -14.97
C ARG A 712 45.13 34.76 -14.30
N THR A 713 44.79 33.52 -14.10
CA THR A 713 45.68 32.50 -13.51
C THR A 713 46.64 31.97 -14.58
N ARG A 714 47.84 32.49 -14.63
CA ARG A 714 48.94 31.98 -15.50
C ARG A 714 50.14 31.61 -14.66
N LYS A 715 51.11 30.86 -15.25
CA LYS A 715 52.36 30.55 -14.59
C LYS A 715 53.03 31.82 -14.02
N HIS A 716 53.37 31.79 -12.74
CA HIS A 716 54.01 32.87 -11.97
C HIS A 716 53.10 34.08 -11.59
N THR A 717 51.76 33.95 -11.65
CA THR A 717 50.86 35.02 -11.22
C THR A 717 51.08 35.40 -9.76
N ASN A 718 51.27 34.44 -8.87
CA ASN A 718 51.50 34.64 -7.43
C ASN A 718 52.78 35.47 -7.19
N VAL A 719 53.86 35.21 -7.94
CA VAL A 719 55.10 36.00 -7.85
C VAL A 719 54.90 37.41 -8.36
N LYS A 720 54.15 37.57 -9.47
CA LYS A 720 53.81 38.91 -10.01
C LYS A 720 52.93 39.71 -9.05
N VAL A 721 51.97 39.07 -8.34
CA VAL A 721 51.16 39.71 -7.32
C VAL A 721 51.99 40.15 -6.13
N ILE A 722 52.88 39.30 -5.62
CA ILE A 722 53.79 39.65 -4.52
C ILE A 722 54.73 40.81 -4.97
N MET A 723 55.27 40.80 -6.20
CA MET A 723 56.07 41.89 -6.73
C MET A 723 55.23 43.15 -6.91
N GLY A 724 53.97 43.08 -7.31
CA GLY A 724 53.03 44.22 -7.40
C GLY A 724 52.69 44.80 -5.99
N LEU A 725 52.66 44.03 -4.96
CA LEU A 725 52.48 44.48 -3.58
C LEU A 725 53.72 45.24 -3.06
N LEU A 726 54.92 44.78 -3.44
CA LEU A 726 56.17 45.38 -3.02
C LEU A 726 56.54 46.60 -3.91
N CYS A 727 56.15 46.59 -5.17
CA CYS A 727 56.43 47.64 -6.13
C CYS A 727 55.20 47.98 -6.97
N PRO A 728 54.47 49.05 -6.69
CA PRO A 728 53.15 49.36 -7.31
C PRO A 728 53.19 49.45 -8.85
N PHE A 729 54.30 49.80 -9.43
CA PHE A 729 54.51 49.84 -10.90
C PHE A 729 54.42 48.46 -11.58
N TYR A 730 54.55 47.38 -10.81
CA TYR A 730 54.43 46.04 -11.35
C TYR A 730 52.97 45.62 -11.53
N ILE A 731 51.97 46.36 -10.94
CA ILE A 731 50.55 46.11 -11.11
C ILE A 731 50.11 46.21 -12.57
N ALA A 732 50.74 47.11 -13.32
CA ALA A 732 50.52 47.27 -14.77
C ALA A 732 50.92 46.03 -15.62
N ARG A 733 51.71 45.08 -15.04
CA ARG A 733 52.08 43.80 -15.69
C ARG A 733 51.25 42.65 -15.29
N LEU A 734 50.22 42.84 -14.41
CA LEU A 734 49.21 41.84 -14.11
C LEU A 734 48.20 41.76 -15.25
N GLU A 735 47.88 40.54 -15.64
CA GLU A 735 46.88 40.28 -16.65
C GLU A 735 45.52 40.15 -15.96
N PHE A 736 44.57 41.02 -16.33
CA PHE A 736 43.19 40.99 -15.82
C PHE A 736 42.29 40.28 -16.81
N LYS A 737 41.21 39.66 -16.30
CA LYS A 737 40.16 39.09 -17.11
C LYS A 737 39.44 40.19 -17.89
N SER A 738 38.92 39.86 -19.08
CA SER A 738 38.10 40.78 -19.86
C SER A 738 36.73 40.99 -19.15
N LYS A 739 35.99 42.07 -19.53
CA LYS A 739 34.64 42.31 -19.00
C LYS A 739 33.67 41.18 -19.32
N GLU A 740 33.83 40.55 -20.45
CA GLU A 740 33.01 39.39 -20.88
C GLU A 740 33.34 38.16 -20.05
N GLU A 741 34.61 37.91 -19.72
CA GLU A 741 35.01 36.82 -18.82
C GLU A 741 34.55 37.04 -17.37
N LEU A 742 34.50 38.29 -16.92
CA LEU A 742 33.97 38.64 -15.58
C LEU A 742 32.46 38.49 -15.48
N GLN A 743 31.70 38.75 -16.54
CA GLN A 743 30.26 38.55 -16.58
C GLN A 743 29.85 37.06 -16.59
N LEU A 744 30.73 36.18 -17.04
CA LEU A 744 30.54 34.73 -17.04
C LEU A 744 30.91 34.10 -15.70
N MET A 745 31.44 34.86 -14.76
CA MET A 745 31.74 34.33 -13.41
C MET A 745 30.47 34.23 -12.57
N PRO A 746 30.39 33.20 -11.68
CA PRO A 746 29.26 33.07 -10.75
C PRO A 746 29.09 34.35 -9.93
N GLN A 747 27.85 34.79 -9.76
CA GLN A 747 27.53 35.97 -8.94
C GLN A 747 27.83 35.70 -7.46
N THR A 748 28.10 36.73 -6.69
CA THR A 748 28.28 36.64 -5.25
C THR A 748 26.92 36.49 -4.54
N GLU A 749 26.92 35.89 -3.33
CA GLU A 749 25.72 35.70 -2.52
C GLU A 749 25.00 37.02 -2.21
N GLU A 750 25.75 38.12 -2.09
CA GLU A 750 25.20 39.48 -1.88
C GLU A 750 24.45 39.99 -3.12
N GLU A 751 24.99 39.84 -4.31
CA GLU A 751 24.29 40.22 -5.55
C GLU A 751 23.03 39.39 -5.77
N HIS A 752 23.02 38.14 -5.32
CA HIS A 752 21.87 37.25 -5.37
C HIS A 752 20.79 37.68 -4.39
N LEU A 753 21.18 38.10 -3.17
CA LEU A 753 20.27 38.62 -2.15
C LEU A 753 19.62 39.93 -2.55
N TYR A 754 20.37 40.83 -3.15
CA TYR A 754 19.82 42.11 -3.68
C TYR A 754 18.82 41.91 -4.82
N GLY A 755 19.00 40.93 -5.69
CA GLY A 755 18.03 40.55 -6.72
C GLY A 755 16.74 39.93 -6.17
N LEU A 756 16.78 39.41 -4.95
CA LEU A 756 15.61 38.84 -4.23
C LEU A 756 14.87 39.90 -3.39
N GLU A 757 15.52 40.98 -2.96
CA GLU A 757 14.94 42.10 -2.21
C GLU A 757 14.02 42.98 -3.06
N ASP A 758 14.30 43.18 -4.33
CA ASP A 758 13.43 43.92 -5.24
C ASP A 758 12.05 43.27 -5.45
N ASP A 759 11.92 41.97 -5.21
CA ASP A 759 10.63 41.29 -5.18
C ASP A 759 9.87 41.44 -3.84
N ASN A 760 10.53 41.90 -2.76
CA ASN A 760 9.94 42.04 -1.41
C ASN A 760 9.47 43.46 -1.06
N ASP A 761 10.04 44.51 -1.65
CA ASP A 761 9.74 45.91 -1.30
C ASP A 761 8.34 46.38 -1.72
N ASN A 762 7.60 45.59 -2.49
CA ASN A 762 6.22 45.88 -2.82
C ASN A 762 5.18 45.41 -1.79
N ASP A 763 5.59 44.76 -0.68
CA ASP A 763 4.66 44.22 0.34
C ASP A 763 4.50 45.11 1.58
N SER A 764 5.17 46.27 1.71
CA SER A 764 5.18 47.04 2.96
C SER A 764 4.55 48.47 2.89
N VAL A 765 3.86 48.80 1.83
CA VAL A 765 3.15 50.12 1.74
C VAL A 765 1.67 49.93 1.41
N GLU A 766 0.88 49.66 2.39
CA GLU A 766 -0.51 50.12 2.53
C GLU A 766 -0.90 50.21 4.00
N ASN A 767 -0.48 51.30 4.64
CA ASN A 767 -1.27 51.91 5.71
C ASN A 767 -1.29 53.41 5.49
N GLY A 768 -2.52 53.87 5.29
CA GLY A 768 -2.88 55.11 4.79
C GLY A 768 -2.31 56.38 5.43
N THR A 769 -2.12 57.39 4.64
CA THR A 769 -2.70 58.75 4.87
C THR A 769 -2.64 59.52 3.58
N THR A 770 -3.78 60.11 3.26
CA THR A 770 -4.08 61.06 2.22
C THR A 770 -3.19 62.29 2.30
N HIS A 771 -2.51 62.67 1.20
CA HIS A 771 -2.39 64.05 0.78
C HIS A 771 -1.97 64.12 -0.69
N ASN A 772 -2.74 64.85 -1.46
CA ASN A 772 -2.58 65.17 -2.88
C ASN A 772 -1.67 66.38 -3.07
N PRO A 773 -1.47 66.86 -4.29
CA PRO A 773 -0.37 66.63 -5.22
C PRO A 773 0.39 67.91 -5.56
N ALA A 774 1.51 67.83 -6.24
CA ALA A 774 1.95 68.86 -7.17
C ALA A 774 2.96 68.31 -8.19
N HIS A 775 2.71 68.63 -9.40
CA HIS A 775 3.55 68.49 -10.58
C HIS A 775 5.01 68.86 -10.40
N ARG A 776 5.92 68.01 -10.91
CA ARG A 776 7.10 68.54 -11.65
C ARG A 776 7.66 67.43 -12.56
N ASN A 777 7.63 67.73 -13.87
CA ASN A 777 8.44 67.12 -14.92
C ASN A 777 9.91 67.42 -14.62
N THR A 778 10.76 66.44 -14.70
CA THR A 778 12.15 66.59 -15.07
C THR A 778 12.67 65.34 -15.72
N GLU A 779 13.08 65.51 -16.96
CA GLU A 779 13.88 64.62 -17.74
C GLU A 779 15.10 64.17 -16.89
N ALA A 780 15.35 62.87 -16.78
CA ALA A 780 16.55 62.38 -16.15
C ALA A 780 17.47 61.83 -17.23
N ASP A 781 18.54 62.56 -17.41
CA ASP A 781 19.72 62.19 -18.18
C ASP A 781 20.31 60.87 -17.76
N VAL A 782 20.67 60.06 -18.72
CA VAL A 782 21.47 58.85 -18.55
C VAL A 782 22.91 59.25 -18.24
N GLU A 783 23.22 59.34 -16.96
CA GLU A 783 24.63 59.45 -16.54
C GLU A 783 25.32 58.07 -16.57
N ILE A 784 26.24 57.97 -17.51
CA ILE A 784 27.19 56.87 -17.58
C ILE A 784 28.12 57.00 -16.36
N LEU A 785 27.89 56.19 -15.34
CA LEU A 785 28.77 56.09 -14.17
C LEU A 785 30.16 55.57 -14.60
N LYS A 786 31.11 56.46 -14.63
CA LYS A 786 32.54 56.12 -14.68
C LYS A 786 32.92 55.44 -13.38
N VAL A 787 33.14 54.13 -13.45
CA VAL A 787 33.61 53.34 -12.34
C VAL A 787 34.99 53.80 -11.92
N ASN A 788 35.10 54.43 -10.77
CA ASN A 788 36.36 54.79 -10.13
C ASN A 788 37.10 53.52 -9.68
N PRO A 789 38.42 53.47 -9.91
CA PRO A 789 39.22 52.26 -9.54
C PRO A 789 39.25 51.97 -8.02
N LEU A 790 38.78 52.85 -7.16
CA LEU A 790 38.67 52.64 -5.70
C LEU A 790 37.47 51.77 -5.28
N ASN A 791 36.42 51.68 -6.12
CA ASN A 791 35.29 50.82 -5.79
C ASN A 791 35.57 49.32 -6.09
N SER A 792 36.52 49.04 -6.98
CA SER A 792 36.94 47.67 -7.26
C SER A 792 37.65 47.01 -6.06
N VAL A 793 38.22 47.79 -5.15
CA VAL A 793 38.88 47.28 -3.92
C VAL A 793 37.85 46.82 -2.88
N LYS A 794 36.65 47.42 -2.82
CA LYS A 794 35.60 46.98 -1.92
C LYS A 794 34.91 45.68 -2.41
N THR A 795 34.79 45.51 -3.70
CA THR A 795 34.24 44.25 -4.28
C THR A 795 35.18 43.06 -4.06
N ILE A 796 36.51 43.29 -4.04
CA ILE A 796 37.49 42.26 -3.70
C ILE A 796 37.36 41.85 -2.24
N SER A 797 36.94 42.70 -1.32
CA SER A 797 36.80 42.33 0.10
C SER A 797 35.56 41.44 0.37
N SER A 798 34.48 41.58 -0.40
CA SER A 798 33.27 40.73 -0.22
C SER A 798 33.46 39.33 -0.83
N SER A 799 34.14 39.25 -1.98
CA SER A 799 34.51 37.94 -2.55
C SER A 799 35.55 37.21 -1.69
N GLN A 800 36.46 37.98 -1.00
CA GLN A 800 37.37 37.39 -0.01
C GLN A 800 36.61 36.73 1.17
N THR A 801 35.52 37.30 1.64
CA THR A 801 34.74 36.76 2.76
C THR A 801 34.08 35.43 2.39
N PHE A 802 33.55 35.28 1.19
CA PHE A 802 32.96 34.05 0.70
C PHE A 802 34.01 32.93 0.50
N ALA A 803 35.08 33.26 -0.24
CA ALA A 803 36.18 32.31 -0.47
C ALA A 803 36.87 31.92 0.87
N THR A 804 37.02 32.85 1.82
CA THR A 804 37.58 32.57 3.15
C THR A 804 36.67 31.68 3.98
N LYS A 805 35.35 31.86 3.93
CA LYS A 805 34.41 30.96 4.59
C LYS A 805 34.45 29.54 4.01
N VAL A 806 34.44 29.41 2.68
CA VAL A 806 34.55 28.12 2.01
C VAL A 806 35.89 27.45 2.33
N PHE A 807 36.99 28.20 2.30
CA PHE A 807 38.33 27.71 2.62
C PHE A 807 38.47 27.29 4.08
N TYR A 808 37.94 28.11 5.01
CA TYR A 808 38.01 27.83 6.45
C TYR A 808 37.19 26.61 6.87
N TYR A 809 35.98 26.41 6.28
CA TYR A 809 35.11 25.28 6.60
C TYR A 809 35.49 23.99 5.88
N SER A 810 36.16 24.05 4.71
CA SER A 810 36.42 22.85 3.92
C SER A 810 37.87 22.32 4.04
N ILE A 811 38.86 23.15 4.38
CA ILE A 811 40.28 22.81 4.25
C ILE A 811 41.06 22.84 5.58
N VAL A 812 40.66 23.68 6.54
CA VAL A 812 41.37 23.83 7.83
C VAL A 812 41.30 22.55 8.72
N PRO A 813 40.29 21.67 8.64
CA PRO A 813 40.33 20.42 9.39
C PRO A 813 41.22 19.32 8.79
N THR A 814 41.80 19.54 7.61
CA THR A 814 42.65 18.55 6.92
C THR A 814 44.16 18.89 6.94
N LEU A 815 44.53 20.02 7.52
CA LEU A 815 45.86 20.37 7.93
C LEU A 815 45.96 20.39 9.48
#